data_921b70e9a57be0029a4d112e6be68445
#
_entry.id   921b70e9a57be0029a4d112e6be68445
#
_cell.length_a   1.000
_cell.length_b   1.000
_cell.length_c   1.000
_cell.angle_alpha   90.00
_cell.angle_beta   90.00
_cell.angle_gamma   90.00
#
_symmetry.space_group_name_H-M   'P 1'
#
loop_
_entity.id
_entity.type
_entity.pdbx_description
1 polymer ?
#
loop_
_entity_poly.entity_id
_entity_poly.type
_entity_poly.pdbx_seq_one_letter_code
_entity_poly.pdbx_strand_id
1 'polypeptide(L)'
;MVVSFIGMATQEVPVKANLNIVLKSDTEQLEEVMVVAYGTAKKSAFTGSAATIKNEKIATRQTSNVTNALAGQVAGVQTTSNNGQPGKDAEVRIRGIGSISASNKPLYVVDGVPYDGEISAISTSDIESMTVLKDAASNALYGARGANGVILITTKRGKSGEARVTFDAKWGVNKRGVPNYETITDPATFYELNYSSIYNADLKGYAAAGDLAKANAYANQAMLSSTYLGYQVYSIPQGQQLIGMDGKLNPNATLGYSDGTYYYTPDNWSDEIFENNLRQEYNLSISGATEKMNYYMSAGYLDDKGIVPNSGFQRYSARLKADYQVKPWLKMEGNVSFTHYDSREQDTEGGTSNANIFYASNIMGAIYPMYVRDAQGNIMVDNRGFLRYDYGKPGQDSNGSRNTIPNANPLASYMLDKMKYSGDVVSGKWSADIDIWNGIKAKVNIGVDVNNVRATEMVNPFYGQYSETSGVGGLIGVSSERTFSVNQQYLLTYNKTFNDVHNVDILAGHESYDYKYQYLYGQREKLYDPNVPELGNGIMNQSNNSYSRNYATEGWLFRAQYDYDGRYFVSASFRRDASSCFHPDNRWGNFWSVGAGWLLSKEKFLENQSWIDMLKFKISYGLQGNDNLMFQGGLYRNYYPYQDQYTLANSNGDFSTSLYYKGNKEITWETSHSFNTGFDFAFWGGKLGGSVEYFSRKTTDMLYFKPVAASMGYSRFPENVGSMVNRGVELDLYSNIIENKNFSWNVNFNLTHFKNKVLELSPELNGQLIDGARIYREDESMYQLYLPKYVGVDSETGESLWALVTPDENGNTVTKSYSVASENRFASGDILPKVYGGFGTSVTAYGFDLSVSFAYQLGGRILDYTYQGLMDVAATGSALHKDMLKAWTPENKNTDVPRMNINDQYTNRLTDRFLTSSDYLSLQNITLGYTLPKSLTRKMQIDGVRVFFVADNVALLTARKGLDPRQGYVAADNVYSPIRTISGGISLNF
;
A
#
# COMPACT_ATOMS: atom_id res chain seq x y z
N MET A 1 -12.11 -50.92 14.63
CA MET A 1 -11.69 -49.80 15.51
C MET A 1 -10.92 -48.81 14.66
N VAL A 2 -11.34 -47.56 14.71
CA VAL A 2 -10.66 -46.47 14.03
C VAL A 2 -9.65 -45.86 15.02
N VAL A 3 -8.40 -45.81 14.63
CA VAL A 3 -7.35 -45.22 15.47
C VAL A 3 -6.79 -43.99 14.74
N SER A 4 -6.91 -42.83 15.37
CA SER A 4 -6.39 -41.55 14.88
C SER A 4 -5.55 -40.88 15.94
N PHE A 5 -4.50 -40.21 15.49
CA PHE A 5 -3.65 -39.39 16.33
C PHE A 5 -3.30 -38.11 15.55
N ILE A 6 -3.19 -36.99 16.20
CA ILE A 6 -2.86 -35.69 15.54
C ILE A 6 -1.50 -35.83 14.86
N GLY A 7 -1.44 -35.54 13.57
CA GLY A 7 -0.25 -35.70 12.74
C GLY A 7 0.04 -37.12 12.22
N MET A 8 -0.91 -38.04 12.40
CA MET A 8 -0.81 -39.42 11.94
C MET A 8 -2.01 -39.83 11.08
N ALA A 9 -1.77 -40.59 10.03
CA ALA A 9 -2.84 -41.08 9.16
C ALA A 9 -3.76 -42.01 9.96
N THR A 10 -5.06 -41.73 9.89
CA THR A 10 -6.11 -42.54 10.53
C THR A 10 -6.12 -43.95 9.95
N GLN A 11 -6.06 -44.99 10.80
CA GLN A 11 -6.12 -46.36 10.37
C GLN A 11 -7.38 -47.08 10.93
N GLU A 12 -8.05 -47.83 10.06
CA GLU A 12 -9.06 -48.77 10.47
C GLU A 12 -8.42 -50.16 10.68
N VAL A 13 -8.53 -50.70 11.87
CA VAL A 13 -7.95 -52.01 12.22
C VAL A 13 -8.99 -52.90 12.83
N PRO A 14 -9.02 -54.20 12.44
CA PRO A 14 -9.91 -55.18 13.06
C PRO A 14 -9.57 -55.32 14.56
N VAL A 15 -10.59 -55.39 15.41
CA VAL A 15 -10.42 -55.55 16.84
C VAL A 15 -9.85 -56.92 17.17
N LYS A 16 -8.67 -56.95 17.85
CA LYS A 16 -8.05 -58.18 18.38
C LYS A 16 -7.66 -57.95 19.84
N ALA A 17 -7.46 -59.06 20.59
CA ALA A 17 -7.15 -58.98 22.02
C ALA A 17 -5.90 -58.20 22.37
N ASN A 18 -4.85 -58.18 21.51
CA ASN A 18 -3.64 -57.35 21.58
C ASN A 18 -3.40 -56.74 20.22
N LEU A 19 -3.38 -55.40 20.17
CA LEU A 19 -3.15 -54.62 18.97
C LEU A 19 -1.92 -53.76 19.17
N ASN A 20 -0.89 -53.98 18.36
CA ASN A 20 0.24 -53.03 18.24
C ASN A 20 0.02 -52.28 16.94
N ILE A 21 -0.38 -51.01 17.04
CA ILE A 21 -0.75 -50.19 15.89
C ILE A 21 0.36 -49.13 15.70
N VAL A 22 1.06 -49.21 14.57
CA VAL A 22 2.03 -48.23 14.14
C VAL A 22 1.28 -47.30 13.18
N LEU A 23 0.94 -46.12 13.66
CA LEU A 23 0.38 -45.07 12.79
C LEU A 23 1.53 -44.47 11.98
N LYS A 24 1.29 -44.29 10.69
CA LYS A 24 2.22 -43.57 9.81
C LYS A 24 1.97 -42.08 9.99
N SER A 25 3.03 -41.29 9.92
CA SER A 25 2.91 -39.83 9.91
C SER A 25 1.97 -39.42 8.78
N ASP A 26 0.98 -38.61 9.13
CA ASP A 26 0.13 -37.98 8.13
C ASP A 26 0.93 -36.82 7.51
N THR A 27 1.46 -37.08 6.31
CA THR A 27 2.10 -36.05 5.54
C THR A 27 1.04 -35.13 4.92
N GLU A 28 0.28 -34.42 5.77
CA GLU A 28 -0.74 -33.44 5.33
C GLU A 28 -0.21 -32.46 4.28
N GLN A 29 1.10 -32.19 4.27
CA GLN A 29 1.73 -31.30 3.29
C GLN A 29 1.80 -31.89 1.86
N LEU A 30 1.77 -33.20 1.69
CA LEU A 30 1.75 -33.83 0.35
C LEU A 30 0.35 -33.87 -0.26
N GLU A 31 -0.68 -33.80 0.55
CA GLU A 31 -2.09 -33.74 0.13
C GLU A 31 -2.72 -32.34 0.29
N GLU A 32 -1.89 -31.28 0.50
CA GLU A 32 -2.39 -29.91 0.62
C GLU A 32 -3.25 -29.56 -0.60
N VAL A 33 -4.53 -29.30 -0.35
CA VAL A 33 -5.50 -28.89 -1.36
C VAL A 33 -5.50 -27.36 -1.39
N MET A 34 -5.18 -26.80 -2.54
CA MET A 34 -5.23 -25.35 -2.78
C MET A 34 -6.51 -25.00 -3.53
N VAL A 35 -7.08 -23.83 -3.19
CA VAL A 35 -8.13 -23.22 -4.01
C VAL A 35 -7.46 -22.62 -5.24
N VAL A 36 -7.98 -22.99 -6.41
CA VAL A 36 -7.52 -22.52 -7.71
C VAL A 36 -8.72 -21.98 -8.50
N ALA A 37 -8.49 -21.48 -9.71
CA ALA A 37 -9.57 -20.98 -10.56
C ALA A 37 -10.66 -22.04 -10.76
N TYR A 38 -11.88 -21.70 -10.35
CA TYR A 38 -13.11 -22.51 -10.48
C TYR A 38 -13.06 -23.91 -9.85
N GLY A 39 -12.18 -24.13 -8.86
CA GLY A 39 -12.11 -25.41 -8.18
C GLY A 39 -11.00 -25.51 -7.14
N THR A 40 -10.63 -26.73 -6.83
CA THR A 40 -9.52 -27.06 -5.94
C THR A 40 -8.56 -28.01 -6.64
N ALA A 41 -7.29 -27.92 -6.35
CA ALA A 41 -6.27 -28.83 -6.86
C ALA A 41 -5.34 -29.29 -5.73
N LYS A 42 -4.91 -30.56 -5.79
CA LYS A 42 -3.82 -31.02 -4.94
C LYS A 42 -2.53 -30.34 -5.37
N LYS A 43 -1.72 -29.88 -4.42
CA LYS A 43 -0.43 -29.22 -4.70
C LYS A 43 0.49 -30.08 -5.56
N SER A 44 0.46 -31.41 -5.36
CA SER A 44 1.19 -32.38 -6.15
C SER A 44 0.76 -32.42 -7.62
N ALA A 45 -0.51 -32.18 -7.94
CA ALA A 45 -1.06 -32.21 -9.30
C ALA A 45 -1.05 -30.86 -10.01
N PHE A 46 -0.91 -29.75 -9.27
CA PHE A 46 -1.00 -28.39 -9.81
C PHE A 46 0.21 -28.03 -10.66
N THR A 47 0.05 -27.66 -11.92
CA THR A 47 1.11 -27.36 -12.88
C THR A 47 1.56 -25.89 -12.89
N GLY A 48 0.82 -25.02 -12.23
CA GLY A 48 1.10 -23.57 -12.15
C GLY A 48 1.93 -23.16 -10.93
N SER A 49 2.05 -21.83 -10.75
CA SER A 49 2.72 -21.20 -9.62
C SER A 49 1.69 -20.56 -8.69
N ALA A 50 1.59 -21.04 -7.47
CA ALA A 50 0.70 -20.50 -6.44
C ALA A 50 1.32 -20.61 -5.05
N ALA A 51 0.95 -19.68 -4.17
CA ALA A 51 1.32 -19.72 -2.76
C ALA A 51 0.10 -19.41 -1.87
N THR A 52 -0.09 -20.17 -0.81
CA THR A 52 -1.23 -20.03 0.11
C THR A 52 -0.77 -19.56 1.48
N ILE A 53 -1.46 -18.54 2.01
CA ILE A 53 -1.32 -18.04 3.38
C ILE A 53 -2.56 -18.48 4.14
N LYS A 54 -2.37 -19.27 5.19
CA LYS A 54 -3.46 -19.77 6.04
C LYS A 54 -3.90 -18.73 7.07
N ASN A 55 -5.10 -18.89 7.61
CA ASN A 55 -5.72 -18.01 8.61
C ASN A 55 -4.82 -17.72 9.81
N GLU A 56 -4.07 -18.70 10.30
CA GLU A 56 -3.21 -18.54 11.48
C GLU A 56 -2.20 -17.38 11.31
N LYS A 57 -1.64 -17.21 10.09
CA LYS A 57 -0.72 -16.11 9.78
C LYS A 57 -1.44 -14.77 9.56
N ILE A 58 -2.68 -14.80 9.05
CA ILE A 58 -3.49 -13.61 8.80
C ILE A 58 -4.05 -13.07 10.12
N ALA A 59 -4.60 -13.93 10.96
CA ALA A 59 -5.28 -13.57 12.20
C ALA A 59 -4.32 -13.02 13.29
N THR A 60 -3.02 -13.33 13.21
CA THR A 60 -2.00 -12.77 14.10
C THR A 60 -1.68 -11.32 13.81
N ARG A 61 -1.98 -10.81 12.59
CA ARG A 61 -1.73 -9.41 12.22
C ARG A 61 -2.82 -8.51 12.80
N GLN A 62 -2.39 -7.39 13.39
CA GLN A 62 -3.29 -6.36 13.93
C GLN A 62 -3.53 -5.28 12.87
N THR A 63 -4.17 -5.66 11.78
CA THR A 63 -4.46 -4.75 10.67
C THR A 63 -5.96 -4.70 10.38
N SER A 64 -6.45 -3.52 10.07
CA SER A 64 -7.82 -3.31 9.60
C SER A 64 -8.02 -3.78 8.16
N ASN A 65 -6.92 -3.97 7.40
CA ASN A 65 -6.92 -4.41 6.01
C ASN A 65 -6.00 -5.60 5.77
N VAL A 66 -6.52 -6.65 5.13
CA VAL A 66 -5.81 -7.91 4.90
C VAL A 66 -4.65 -7.82 3.90
N THR A 67 -4.65 -6.82 3.00
CA THR A 67 -3.55 -6.64 2.03
C THR A 67 -2.21 -6.38 2.72
N ASN A 68 -2.23 -5.70 3.88
CA ASN A 68 -1.06 -5.47 4.71
C ASN A 68 -0.46 -6.77 5.29
N ALA A 69 -1.27 -7.83 5.42
CA ALA A 69 -0.80 -9.12 5.92
C ALA A 69 0.05 -9.90 4.90
N LEU A 70 0.07 -9.48 3.62
CA LEU A 70 0.87 -10.12 2.56
C LEU A 70 2.36 -9.77 2.62
N ALA A 71 2.73 -8.68 3.30
CA ALA A 71 4.11 -8.18 3.34
C ALA A 71 5.11 -9.23 3.82
N GLY A 72 6.08 -9.61 2.97
CA GLY A 72 7.11 -10.59 3.29
C GLY A 72 6.63 -12.04 3.45
N GLN A 73 5.35 -12.36 3.17
CA GLN A 73 4.80 -13.71 3.37
C GLN A 73 4.91 -14.61 2.14
N VAL A 74 5.01 -14.04 0.95
CA VAL A 74 4.97 -14.79 -0.32
C VAL A 74 6.09 -14.33 -1.25
N ALA A 75 6.86 -15.26 -1.79
CA ALA A 75 7.83 -14.98 -2.83
C ALA A 75 7.14 -14.45 -4.10
N GLY A 76 7.72 -13.44 -4.74
CA GLY A 76 7.16 -12.77 -5.91
C GLY A 76 6.16 -11.67 -5.60
N VAL A 77 5.77 -11.49 -4.34
CA VAL A 77 4.82 -10.46 -3.91
C VAL A 77 5.55 -9.32 -3.21
N GLN A 78 5.35 -8.11 -3.70
CA GLN A 78 5.81 -6.88 -3.07
C GLN A 78 4.60 -6.04 -2.64
N THR A 79 4.65 -5.52 -1.43
CA THR A 79 3.61 -4.65 -0.87
C THR A 79 4.21 -3.30 -0.51
N THR A 80 3.56 -2.22 -0.91
CA THR A 80 3.87 -0.85 -0.47
C THR A 80 2.66 -0.27 0.23
N SER A 81 2.88 0.35 1.39
CA SER A 81 1.83 1.02 2.16
C SER A 81 1.95 2.53 1.96
N ASN A 82 1.38 3.02 0.86
CA ASN A 82 1.41 4.45 0.52
C ASN A 82 0.65 5.32 1.53
N ASN A 83 -0.18 4.70 2.37
CA ASN A 83 -0.91 5.36 3.43
C ASN A 83 -1.07 4.38 4.61
N GLY A 84 -0.51 4.72 5.77
CA GLY A 84 -0.57 3.89 6.99
C GLY A 84 -1.86 4.02 7.79
N GLN A 85 -2.82 4.82 7.35
CA GLN A 85 -4.09 5.05 8.04
C GLN A 85 -4.90 3.75 8.18
N PRO A 86 -5.58 3.53 9.32
CA PRO A 86 -6.48 2.40 9.48
C PRO A 86 -7.54 2.35 8.37
N GLY A 87 -7.80 1.16 7.82
CA GLY A 87 -8.76 0.92 6.73
C GLY A 87 -8.20 1.05 5.33
N LYS A 88 -7.03 1.66 5.12
CA LYS A 88 -6.44 1.81 3.79
C LYS A 88 -5.74 0.52 3.31
N ASP A 89 -5.81 0.31 1.98
CA ASP A 89 -5.19 -0.83 1.30
C ASP A 89 -3.68 -0.62 1.14
N ALA A 90 -2.91 -1.70 1.26
CA ALA A 90 -1.57 -1.72 0.71
C ALA A 90 -1.62 -1.98 -0.80
N GLU A 91 -0.77 -1.33 -1.55
CA GLU A 91 -0.58 -1.63 -2.95
C GLU A 91 0.20 -2.93 -3.11
N VAL A 92 -0.39 -3.91 -3.79
CA VAL A 92 0.19 -5.23 -4.01
C VAL A 92 0.63 -5.37 -5.45
N ARG A 93 1.86 -5.83 -5.67
CA ARG A 93 2.43 -6.13 -6.98
C ARG A 93 2.97 -7.55 -7.01
N ILE A 94 2.68 -8.28 -8.09
CA ILE A 94 3.11 -9.66 -8.28
C ILE A 94 4.10 -9.71 -9.45
N ARG A 95 5.36 -10.15 -9.18
CA ARG A 95 6.44 -10.26 -10.17
C ARG A 95 6.75 -8.95 -10.91
N GLY A 96 6.67 -7.82 -10.18
CA GLY A 96 6.98 -6.49 -10.69
C GLY A 96 5.84 -5.80 -11.44
N ILE A 97 6.14 -4.65 -12.07
CA ILE A 97 5.18 -3.87 -12.87
C ILE A 97 5.07 -4.49 -14.25
N GLY A 98 3.85 -4.61 -14.76
CA GLY A 98 3.54 -5.17 -16.08
C GLY A 98 3.30 -4.12 -17.17
N SER A 99 2.95 -2.87 -16.80
CA SER A 99 2.57 -1.83 -17.76
C SER A 99 3.01 -0.45 -17.30
N ILE A 100 3.22 0.46 -18.27
CA ILE A 100 3.56 1.87 -18.01
C ILE A 100 2.31 2.69 -17.69
N SER A 101 1.23 2.54 -18.45
CA SER A 101 0.02 3.36 -18.33
C SER A 101 -1.25 2.56 -18.01
N ALA A 102 -1.18 1.22 -18.01
CA ALA A 102 -2.28 0.40 -17.51
C ALA A 102 -2.10 0.04 -16.03
N SER A 103 -3.20 -0.38 -15.38
CA SER A 103 -3.16 -0.80 -13.96
C SER A 103 -2.25 -2.00 -13.75
N ASN A 104 -1.50 -1.97 -12.66
CA ASN A 104 -0.64 -3.07 -12.22
C ASN A 104 -1.21 -3.82 -11.00
N LYS A 105 -2.45 -3.50 -10.57
CA LYS A 105 -3.10 -4.13 -9.42
C LYS A 105 -3.52 -5.57 -9.75
N PRO A 106 -3.36 -6.54 -8.83
CA PRO A 106 -3.87 -7.88 -9.02
C PRO A 106 -5.40 -7.90 -8.93
N LEU A 107 -6.02 -8.94 -9.50
CA LEU A 107 -7.44 -9.22 -9.31
C LEU A 107 -7.67 -9.86 -7.94
N TYR A 108 -8.62 -9.34 -7.17
CA TYR A 108 -9.14 -10.01 -5.98
C TYR A 108 -10.35 -10.85 -6.33
N VAL A 109 -10.38 -12.07 -5.78
CA VAL A 109 -11.47 -13.03 -5.99
C VAL A 109 -11.89 -13.56 -4.63
N VAL A 110 -13.14 -13.38 -4.24
CA VAL A 110 -13.69 -13.86 -2.96
C VAL A 110 -14.61 -15.06 -3.21
N ASP A 111 -14.26 -16.19 -2.62
CA ASP A 111 -14.99 -17.46 -2.80
C ASP A 111 -15.29 -17.82 -4.27
N GLY A 112 -14.35 -17.50 -5.18
CA GLY A 112 -14.41 -17.85 -6.61
C GLY A 112 -15.15 -16.84 -7.51
N VAL A 113 -15.55 -15.69 -6.97
CA VAL A 113 -16.15 -14.58 -7.73
C VAL A 113 -15.23 -13.35 -7.67
N PRO A 114 -14.94 -12.68 -8.81
CA PRO A 114 -14.24 -11.40 -8.81
C PRO A 114 -14.90 -10.39 -7.87
N TYR A 115 -14.09 -9.70 -7.08
CA TYR A 115 -14.53 -8.76 -6.06
C TYR A 115 -13.97 -7.36 -6.33
N ASP A 116 -14.84 -6.38 -6.49
CA ASP A 116 -14.51 -4.97 -6.74
C ASP A 116 -14.94 -4.04 -5.59
N GLY A 117 -15.34 -4.62 -4.45
CA GLY A 117 -15.62 -3.87 -3.22
C GLY A 117 -14.35 -3.48 -2.46
N GLU A 118 -14.53 -2.71 -1.40
CA GLU A 118 -13.44 -2.34 -0.48
C GLU A 118 -12.89 -3.57 0.25
N ILE A 119 -11.60 -3.84 0.10
CA ILE A 119 -10.96 -5.01 0.76
C ILE A 119 -11.01 -4.88 2.28
N SER A 120 -10.97 -3.65 2.81
CA SER A 120 -11.14 -3.35 4.25
C SER A 120 -12.53 -3.72 4.80
N ALA A 121 -13.54 -3.88 3.92
CA ALA A 121 -14.86 -4.38 4.31
C ALA A 121 -14.86 -5.88 4.68
N ILE A 122 -13.83 -6.63 4.25
CA ILE A 122 -13.70 -8.06 4.57
C ILE A 122 -13.03 -8.20 5.93
N SER A 123 -13.72 -8.82 6.90
CA SER A 123 -13.12 -9.11 8.20
C SER A 123 -12.01 -10.14 8.08
N THR A 124 -10.81 -9.84 8.60
CA THR A 124 -9.69 -10.79 8.65
C THR A 124 -10.03 -12.07 9.42
N SER A 125 -10.95 -11.98 10.39
CA SER A 125 -11.44 -13.12 11.16
C SER A 125 -12.29 -14.11 10.34
N ASP A 126 -12.91 -13.66 9.24
CA ASP A 126 -13.71 -14.49 8.34
C ASP A 126 -12.90 -15.22 7.27
N ILE A 127 -11.62 -14.90 7.11
CA ILE A 127 -10.77 -15.49 6.08
C ILE A 127 -10.20 -16.81 6.55
N GLU A 128 -10.35 -17.86 5.77
CA GLU A 128 -9.72 -19.17 5.99
C GLU A 128 -8.31 -19.20 5.37
N SER A 129 -8.16 -18.66 4.15
CA SER A 129 -6.88 -18.60 3.46
C SER A 129 -6.86 -17.54 2.36
N MET A 130 -5.65 -17.11 2.00
CA MET A 130 -5.38 -16.32 0.80
C MET A 130 -4.42 -17.08 -0.09
N THR A 131 -4.78 -17.28 -1.37
CA THR A 131 -3.91 -17.93 -2.35
C THR A 131 -3.54 -16.92 -3.42
N VAL A 132 -2.24 -16.72 -3.62
CA VAL A 132 -1.70 -15.84 -4.67
C VAL A 132 -1.32 -16.69 -5.87
N LEU A 133 -1.98 -16.45 -6.99
CA LEU A 133 -1.70 -17.08 -8.28
C LEU A 133 -0.76 -16.18 -9.07
N LYS A 134 0.38 -16.71 -9.54
CA LYS A 134 1.50 -15.88 -10.02
C LYS A 134 1.84 -16.06 -11.51
N ASP A 135 1.33 -17.10 -12.16
CA ASP A 135 1.64 -17.42 -13.56
C ASP A 135 0.40 -17.62 -14.45
N ALA A 136 0.61 -17.74 -15.76
CA ALA A 136 -0.49 -17.87 -16.70
C ALA A 136 -1.28 -19.18 -16.53
N ALA A 137 -0.65 -20.30 -16.18
CA ALA A 137 -1.35 -21.56 -16.00
C ALA A 137 -2.36 -21.49 -14.84
N SER A 138 -2.06 -20.69 -13.82
CA SER A 138 -2.95 -20.48 -12.68
C SER A 138 -3.99 -19.38 -12.92
N ASN A 139 -3.65 -18.33 -13.69
CA ASN A 139 -4.46 -17.12 -13.85
C ASN A 139 -5.33 -17.09 -15.11
N ALA A 140 -4.97 -17.86 -16.16
CA ALA A 140 -5.61 -17.74 -17.48
C ALA A 140 -7.15 -17.91 -17.46
N LEU A 141 -7.66 -18.66 -16.52
CA LEU A 141 -9.10 -18.86 -16.35
C LEU A 141 -9.83 -17.61 -15.83
N TYR A 142 -9.13 -16.64 -15.23
CA TYR A 142 -9.67 -15.33 -14.87
C TYR A 142 -9.58 -14.30 -15.99
N GLY A 143 -9.04 -14.72 -17.15
CA GLY A 143 -9.00 -13.93 -18.39
C GLY A 143 -8.24 -12.64 -18.28
N ALA A 144 -8.78 -11.64 -18.94
CA ALA A 144 -8.24 -10.30 -19.05
C ALA A 144 -7.97 -9.58 -17.71
N ARG A 145 -8.66 -9.95 -16.67
CA ARG A 145 -8.49 -9.34 -15.34
C ARG A 145 -7.36 -9.98 -14.54
N GLY A 146 -6.85 -11.15 -14.97
CA GLY A 146 -5.81 -11.92 -14.30
C GLY A 146 -4.36 -11.59 -14.69
N ALA A 147 -4.13 -10.66 -15.62
CA ALA A 147 -2.79 -10.38 -16.18
C ALA A 147 -1.74 -9.94 -15.14
N ASN A 148 -2.14 -9.28 -14.06
CA ASN A 148 -1.27 -8.82 -12.98
C ASN A 148 -1.19 -9.80 -11.81
N GLY A 149 -1.69 -11.04 -11.98
CA GLY A 149 -1.86 -12.03 -10.93
C GLY A 149 -3.23 -11.96 -10.27
N VAL A 150 -3.55 -12.99 -9.51
CA VAL A 150 -4.86 -13.12 -8.83
C VAL A 150 -4.64 -13.46 -7.37
N ILE A 151 -5.38 -12.82 -6.49
CA ILE A 151 -5.42 -13.10 -5.06
C ILE A 151 -6.78 -13.69 -4.72
N LEU A 152 -6.80 -14.98 -4.42
CA LEU A 152 -8.00 -15.70 -4.02
C LEU A 152 -8.17 -15.60 -2.50
N ILE A 153 -9.26 -15.04 -2.05
CA ILE A 153 -9.66 -14.97 -0.64
C ILE A 153 -10.74 -16.02 -0.43
N THR A 154 -10.44 -17.03 0.38
CA THR A 154 -11.39 -18.06 0.78
C THR A 154 -11.91 -17.75 2.17
N THR A 155 -13.24 -17.66 2.32
CA THR A 155 -13.86 -17.42 3.61
C THR A 155 -14.13 -18.72 4.36
N LYS A 156 -14.16 -18.63 5.71
CA LYS A 156 -14.43 -19.76 6.59
C LYS A 156 -15.74 -20.46 6.27
N ARG A 157 -15.77 -21.77 6.54
CA ARG A 157 -16.97 -22.64 6.44
C ARG A 157 -17.07 -23.54 7.66
N GLY A 158 -18.22 -24.16 7.88
CA GLY A 158 -18.40 -25.18 8.90
C GLY A 158 -17.50 -26.40 8.64
N LYS A 159 -16.91 -26.93 9.71
CA LYS A 159 -16.18 -28.22 9.69
C LYS A 159 -17.09 -29.29 10.31
N SER A 160 -16.95 -30.55 9.86
CA SER A 160 -17.75 -31.65 10.39
C SER A 160 -17.58 -31.81 11.91
N GLY A 161 -18.68 -32.06 12.63
CA GLY A 161 -18.73 -32.15 14.08
C GLY A 161 -19.84 -31.31 14.68
N GLU A 162 -19.87 -31.27 16.03
CA GLU A 162 -20.81 -30.43 16.78
C GLU A 162 -20.62 -28.92 16.46
N ALA A 163 -21.68 -28.16 16.66
CA ALA A 163 -21.64 -26.71 16.49
C ALA A 163 -20.59 -26.09 17.43
N ARG A 164 -19.72 -25.26 16.88
CA ARG A 164 -18.69 -24.54 17.63
C ARG A 164 -19.00 -23.06 17.64
N VAL A 165 -18.98 -22.48 18.85
CA VAL A 165 -19.05 -21.04 19.03
C VAL A 165 -17.67 -20.54 19.40
N THR A 166 -17.14 -19.55 18.67
CA THR A 166 -15.86 -18.92 18.97
C THR A 166 -16.06 -17.43 19.20
N PHE A 167 -15.51 -16.93 20.30
CA PHE A 167 -15.49 -15.51 20.62
C PHE A 167 -14.04 -15.04 20.79
N ASP A 168 -13.64 -14.06 20.00
CA ASP A 168 -12.32 -13.41 20.05
C ASP A 168 -12.47 -11.95 20.44
N ALA A 169 -11.70 -11.51 21.44
CA ALA A 169 -11.62 -10.12 21.84
C ALA A 169 -10.17 -9.67 21.92
N LYS A 170 -9.86 -8.49 21.37
CA LYS A 170 -8.53 -7.91 21.32
C LYS A 170 -8.58 -6.44 21.69
N TRP A 171 -7.62 -6.01 22.52
CA TRP A 171 -7.44 -4.62 22.91
C TRP A 171 -5.99 -4.24 22.73
N GLY A 172 -5.74 -3.11 22.09
CA GLY A 172 -4.39 -2.65 21.78
C GLY A 172 -4.26 -1.14 21.82
N VAL A 173 -3.01 -0.71 21.76
CA VAL A 173 -2.62 0.70 21.64
C VAL A 173 -1.89 0.89 20.32
N ASN A 174 -2.40 1.81 19.53
CA ASN A 174 -1.80 2.31 18.31
C ASN A 174 -0.81 3.42 18.63
N LYS A 175 0.38 3.33 18.05
CA LYS A 175 1.45 4.31 18.18
C LYS A 175 2.10 4.54 16.82
N ARG A 176 2.76 5.68 16.65
CA ARG A 176 3.58 5.94 15.47
C ARG A 176 4.67 4.86 15.30
N GLY A 177 4.74 4.24 14.13
CA GLY A 177 5.68 3.16 13.82
C GLY A 177 7.06 3.62 13.33
N VAL A 178 7.15 4.84 12.77
CA VAL A 178 8.37 5.42 12.20
C VAL A 178 8.78 6.64 13.03
N PRO A 179 10.04 6.77 13.46
CA PRO A 179 10.52 7.94 14.21
C PRO A 179 10.54 9.20 13.32
N ASN A 180 10.70 10.36 13.95
CA ASN A 180 10.94 11.62 13.23
C ASN A 180 12.32 11.62 12.55
N TYR A 181 12.45 12.45 11.51
CA TYR A 181 13.77 12.85 10.99
C TYR A 181 14.58 13.57 12.08
N GLU A 182 15.89 13.54 11.95
CA GLU A 182 16.79 14.19 12.89
C GLU A 182 16.92 15.68 12.57
N THR A 183 15.91 16.45 12.93
CA THR A 183 15.89 17.90 12.75
C THR A 183 16.59 18.64 13.90
N ILE A 184 16.96 19.89 13.66
CA ILE A 184 17.42 20.84 14.68
C ILE A 184 16.20 21.28 15.47
N THR A 185 16.13 20.90 16.73
CA THR A 185 15.03 21.22 17.66
C THR A 185 15.37 22.34 18.63
N ASP A 186 16.63 22.73 18.73
CA ASP A 186 17.08 23.85 19.56
C ASP A 186 16.82 25.18 18.85
N PRO A 187 15.99 26.07 19.42
CA PRO A 187 15.70 27.38 18.82
C PRO A 187 16.90 28.26 18.64
N ALA A 188 17.90 28.19 19.54
CA ALA A 188 19.13 28.97 19.43
C ALA A 188 19.92 28.62 18.17
N THR A 189 20.22 27.32 18.00
CA THR A 189 20.91 26.80 16.81
C THR A 189 20.14 27.12 15.53
N PHE A 190 18.80 27.02 15.57
CA PHE A 190 17.93 27.36 14.44
C PHE A 190 18.06 28.81 14.02
N TYR A 191 18.07 29.77 14.98
CA TYR A 191 18.32 31.19 14.69
C TYR A 191 19.70 31.42 14.15
N GLU A 192 20.75 30.82 14.73
CA GLU A 192 22.15 30.99 14.28
C GLU A 192 22.33 30.59 12.81
N LEU A 193 21.74 29.50 12.38
CA LEU A 193 21.80 29.03 10.99
C LEU A 193 21.03 29.94 10.03
N ASN A 194 19.81 30.37 10.39
CA ASN A 194 19.04 31.30 9.57
C ASN A 194 19.71 32.67 9.49
N TYR A 195 20.27 33.15 10.60
CA TYR A 195 21.08 34.36 10.62
C TYR A 195 22.29 34.24 9.66
N SER A 196 23.02 33.13 9.73
CA SER A 196 24.18 32.88 8.86
C SER A 196 23.78 32.89 7.38
N SER A 197 22.62 32.32 7.04
CA SER A 197 22.10 32.30 5.66
C SER A 197 21.86 33.74 5.13
N ILE A 198 21.30 34.64 5.96
CA ILE A 198 21.00 36.02 5.59
C ILE A 198 22.28 36.88 5.61
N TYR A 199 23.12 36.69 6.63
CA TYR A 199 24.39 37.45 6.78
C TYR A 199 25.34 37.16 5.60
N ASN A 200 25.52 35.89 5.24
CA ASN A 200 26.39 35.46 4.14
C ASN A 200 25.90 35.93 2.76
N ALA A 201 24.61 36.20 2.62
CA ALA A 201 24.03 36.72 1.39
C ALA A 201 24.40 38.19 1.13
N ASP A 202 24.75 38.95 2.20
CA ASP A 202 25.11 40.37 2.18
C ASP A 202 24.18 41.20 1.28
N LEU A 203 22.87 41.06 1.45
CA LEU A 203 21.82 41.62 0.56
C LEU A 203 21.89 43.14 0.39
N LYS A 204 22.66 43.84 1.23
CA LYS A 204 22.88 45.30 1.21
C LYS A 204 24.32 45.71 0.89
N GLY A 205 25.21 44.76 0.72
CA GLY A 205 26.62 45.00 0.45
C GLY A 205 27.39 45.60 1.64
N TYR A 206 26.85 45.53 2.86
CA TYR A 206 27.50 46.10 4.05
C TYR A 206 28.76 45.33 4.45
N ALA A 207 28.73 44.00 4.37
CA ALA A 207 29.90 43.20 4.68
C ALA A 207 31.00 43.38 3.63
N ALA A 208 30.64 43.44 2.34
CA ALA A 208 31.57 43.74 1.25
C ALA A 208 32.19 45.13 1.35
N ALA A 209 31.45 46.11 1.91
CA ALA A 209 31.95 47.46 2.21
C ALA A 209 32.77 47.52 3.50
N GLY A 210 32.97 46.46 4.24
CA GLY A 210 33.72 46.41 5.50
C GLY A 210 32.94 46.87 6.73
N ASP A 211 31.65 47.20 6.62
CA ASP A 211 30.82 47.63 7.77
C ASP A 211 30.12 46.44 8.40
N LEU A 212 30.87 45.59 9.09
CA LEU A 212 30.39 44.34 9.70
C LEU A 212 29.32 44.60 10.77
N ALA A 213 29.36 45.74 11.46
CA ALA A 213 28.35 46.09 12.47
C ALA A 213 26.97 46.33 11.83
N LYS A 214 26.95 47.08 10.71
CA LYS A 214 25.70 47.25 9.94
C LYS A 214 25.22 45.95 9.28
N ALA A 215 26.12 45.11 8.79
CA ALA A 215 25.79 43.80 8.25
C ALA A 215 25.12 42.92 9.30
N ASN A 216 25.68 42.86 10.53
CA ASN A 216 25.10 42.15 11.67
C ASN A 216 23.69 42.68 12.04
N ALA A 217 23.59 44.03 12.20
CA ALA A 217 22.32 44.66 12.57
C ALA A 217 21.24 44.40 11.51
N TYR A 218 21.58 44.48 10.21
CA TYR A 218 20.68 44.18 9.11
C TYR A 218 20.24 42.71 9.11
N ALA A 219 21.18 41.78 9.27
CA ALA A 219 20.84 40.35 9.28
C ALA A 219 19.92 39.99 10.45
N ASN A 220 20.13 40.52 11.64
CA ASN A 220 19.25 40.39 12.79
C ASN A 220 17.83 40.91 12.51
N GLN A 221 17.74 42.14 12.00
CA GLN A 221 16.46 42.77 11.66
C GLN A 221 15.74 42.04 10.56
N ALA A 222 16.44 41.67 9.51
CA ALA A 222 15.88 40.93 8.39
C ALA A 222 15.34 39.54 8.84
N MET A 223 16.16 38.78 9.59
CA MET A 223 15.80 37.47 10.09
C MET A 223 14.45 37.48 10.84
N LEU A 224 14.22 38.46 11.69
CA LEU A 224 12.98 38.57 12.49
C LEU A 224 11.83 39.17 11.70
N SER A 225 12.03 39.65 10.48
CA SER A 225 10.96 40.21 9.65
C SER A 225 10.02 39.13 9.10
N SER A 226 8.81 39.53 8.70
CA SER A 226 7.83 38.66 8.04
C SER A 226 8.29 38.10 6.69
N THR A 227 9.32 38.68 6.09
CA THR A 227 9.95 38.18 4.87
C THR A 227 10.71 36.86 5.12
N TYR A 228 11.21 36.65 6.34
CA TYR A 228 12.01 35.49 6.70
C TYR A 228 11.33 34.66 7.80
N LEU A 229 11.74 34.81 9.07
CA LEU A 229 11.20 33.97 10.15
C LEU A 229 9.88 34.50 10.72
N GLY A 230 9.74 35.84 10.83
CA GLY A 230 8.54 36.53 11.30
C GLY A 230 8.19 36.32 12.77
N TYR A 231 9.01 35.60 13.53
CA TYR A 231 8.80 35.32 14.95
C TYR A 231 10.08 35.57 15.76
N GLN A 232 9.90 36.14 16.94
CA GLN A 232 10.93 36.24 17.96
C GLN A 232 10.46 35.42 19.18
N VAL A 233 11.28 34.48 19.65
CA VAL A 233 10.95 33.66 20.83
C VAL A 233 11.95 33.83 21.98
N TYR A 234 12.91 34.75 21.84
CA TYR A 234 13.83 35.11 22.90
C TYR A 234 13.65 36.58 23.30
N SER A 235 13.60 36.83 24.60
CA SER A 235 13.76 38.16 25.16
C SER A 235 15.26 38.48 25.27
N ILE A 236 15.63 39.72 24.87
CA ILE A 236 17.01 40.23 24.94
C ILE A 236 17.04 41.57 25.66
N PRO A 237 18.15 41.94 26.32
CA PRO A 237 18.28 43.28 26.93
C PRO A 237 18.16 44.39 25.87
N GLN A 238 17.56 45.51 26.30
CA GLN A 238 17.37 46.66 25.41
C GLN A 238 18.66 47.14 24.74
N GLY A 239 18.61 47.35 23.41
CA GLY A 239 19.75 47.81 22.62
C GLY A 239 20.74 46.72 22.21
N GLN A 240 20.57 45.48 22.60
CA GLN A 240 21.37 44.34 22.14
C GLN A 240 20.74 43.68 20.92
N GLN A 241 21.55 42.94 20.15
CA GLN A 241 21.11 42.11 19.03
C GLN A 241 20.85 40.68 19.51
N LEU A 242 19.94 39.95 18.84
CA LEU A 242 19.66 38.56 19.15
C LEU A 242 20.84 37.62 18.84
N ILE A 243 21.49 37.88 17.70
CA ILE A 243 22.70 37.14 17.28
C ILE A 243 23.87 38.11 17.32
N GLY A 244 24.94 37.72 18.01
CA GLY A 244 26.16 38.48 18.15
C GLY A 244 26.98 38.56 16.86
N MET A 245 28.07 39.37 16.88
CA MET A 245 29.03 39.47 15.79
C MET A 245 29.78 38.16 15.52
N ASP A 246 29.76 37.24 16.46
CA ASP A 246 30.32 35.87 16.38
C ASP A 246 29.34 34.86 15.74
N GLY A 247 28.15 35.33 15.31
CA GLY A 247 27.11 34.47 14.75
C GLY A 247 26.40 33.58 15.77
N LYS A 248 26.58 33.83 17.08
CA LYS A 248 26.01 33.08 18.18
C LYS A 248 24.89 33.83 18.87
N LEU A 249 23.92 33.03 19.44
CA LEU A 249 22.87 33.61 20.26
C LEU A 249 23.45 34.45 21.39
N ASN A 250 22.86 35.63 21.62
CA ASN A 250 23.24 36.51 22.70
C ASN A 250 23.20 35.74 24.06
N PRO A 251 24.30 35.72 24.83
CA PRO A 251 24.34 34.95 26.07
C PRO A 251 23.35 35.44 27.15
N ASN A 252 22.83 36.68 27.01
CA ASN A 252 21.81 37.25 27.88
C ASN A 252 20.39 37.04 27.35
N ALA A 253 20.21 36.30 26.23
CA ALA A 253 18.90 35.98 25.71
C ALA A 253 18.23 34.92 26.59
N THR A 254 16.94 35.11 26.89
CA THR A 254 16.13 34.17 27.64
C THR A 254 14.96 33.67 26.78
N LEU A 255 14.72 32.37 26.77
CA LEU A 255 13.62 31.81 26.00
C LEU A 255 12.28 32.31 26.53
N GLY A 256 11.41 32.72 25.63
CA GLY A 256 10.13 33.37 25.90
C GLY A 256 10.19 34.85 25.60
N TYR A 257 9.31 35.35 24.72
CA TYR A 257 9.22 36.74 24.32
C TYR A 257 7.76 37.20 24.41
N SER A 258 7.51 38.37 25.04
CA SER A 258 6.22 39.01 25.05
C SER A 258 6.29 40.34 24.28
N ASP A 259 5.35 40.56 23.38
CA ASP A 259 5.13 41.83 22.68
C ASP A 259 4.17 42.77 23.44
N GLY A 260 3.74 42.37 24.64
CA GLY A 260 2.75 43.05 25.47
C GLY A 260 1.30 42.58 25.26
N THR A 261 1.03 41.92 24.16
CA THR A 261 -0.30 41.30 23.83
C THR A 261 -0.21 39.79 23.86
N TYR A 262 0.79 39.25 23.25
CA TYR A 262 1.02 37.82 23.12
C TYR A 262 2.37 37.41 23.69
N TYR A 263 2.46 36.13 24.05
CA TYR A 263 3.69 35.49 24.49
C TYR A 263 4.12 34.41 23.48
N TYR A 264 5.36 34.51 23.01
CA TYR A 264 5.93 33.60 22.00
C TYR A 264 6.93 32.64 22.63
N THR A 265 6.63 31.35 22.56
CA THR A 265 7.53 30.27 22.93
C THR A 265 7.29 29.11 21.96
N PRO A 266 8.31 28.38 21.52
CA PRO A 266 8.11 27.27 20.60
C PRO A 266 7.36 26.12 21.25
N ASP A 267 6.57 25.40 20.44
CA ASP A 267 5.97 24.12 20.80
C ASP A 267 6.65 22.99 20.01
N ASN A 268 6.63 21.77 20.59
CA ASN A 268 7.06 20.59 19.84
C ASN A 268 5.89 20.06 19.00
N TRP A 269 5.81 20.47 17.75
CA TRP A 269 4.73 20.11 16.82
C TRP A 269 4.51 18.62 16.71
N SER A 270 5.57 17.83 16.74
CA SER A 270 5.47 16.39 16.64
C SER A 270 4.82 15.76 17.88
N ASP A 271 5.14 16.26 19.07
CA ASP A 271 4.56 15.73 20.32
C ASP A 271 3.08 16.11 20.46
N GLU A 272 2.68 17.28 19.93
CA GLU A 272 1.28 17.74 19.91
C GLU A 272 0.42 17.03 18.86
N ILE A 273 1.01 16.61 17.75
CA ILE A 273 0.31 16.00 16.61
C ILE A 273 0.02 14.52 16.84
N PHE A 274 0.98 13.76 17.38
CA PHE A 274 0.86 12.31 17.44
C PHE A 274 0.31 11.82 18.77
N GLU A 275 -0.72 11.00 18.68
CA GLU A 275 -1.43 10.42 19.82
C GLU A 275 -1.20 8.91 19.92
N ASN A 276 -1.37 8.39 21.14
CA ASN A 276 -1.47 6.95 21.39
C ASN A 276 -2.95 6.61 21.58
N ASN A 277 -3.53 5.84 20.66
CA ASN A 277 -4.96 5.61 20.64
C ASN A 277 -5.33 4.13 20.80
N LEU A 278 -6.52 3.88 21.36
CA LEU A 278 -7.06 2.55 21.58
C LEU A 278 -7.50 1.91 20.26
N ARG A 279 -7.12 0.66 20.06
CA ARG A 279 -7.69 -0.26 19.09
C ARG A 279 -8.43 -1.38 19.82
N GLN A 280 -9.65 -1.69 19.38
CA GLN A 280 -10.45 -2.77 19.94
C GLN A 280 -11.16 -3.56 18.85
N GLU A 281 -11.23 -4.88 19.00
CA GLU A 281 -11.81 -5.79 18.04
C GLU A 281 -12.51 -6.93 18.74
N TYR A 282 -13.76 -7.21 18.35
CA TYR A 282 -14.58 -8.29 18.88
C TYR A 282 -15.16 -9.10 17.71
N ASN A 283 -15.00 -10.41 17.75
CA ASN A 283 -15.53 -11.30 16.72
C ASN A 283 -16.24 -12.47 17.38
N LEU A 284 -17.45 -12.72 16.96
CA LEU A 284 -18.25 -13.90 17.34
C LEU A 284 -18.48 -14.73 16.09
N SER A 285 -18.25 -16.02 16.15
CA SER A 285 -18.58 -16.91 15.04
C SER A 285 -19.21 -18.21 15.54
N ILE A 286 -20.12 -18.75 14.73
CA ILE A 286 -20.79 -20.02 14.96
C ILE A 286 -20.63 -20.85 13.69
N SER A 287 -20.13 -22.06 13.82
CA SER A 287 -19.90 -22.93 12.68
C SER A 287 -20.24 -24.37 13.03
N GLY A 288 -20.73 -25.11 12.05
CA GLY A 288 -21.04 -26.53 12.21
C GLY A 288 -21.30 -27.22 10.86
N ALA A 289 -21.29 -28.54 10.86
CA ALA A 289 -21.61 -29.31 9.68
C ALA A 289 -22.30 -30.61 10.05
N THR A 290 -23.33 -30.94 9.29
CA THR A 290 -24.01 -32.25 9.27
C THR A 290 -23.70 -32.96 7.95
N GLU A 291 -24.21 -34.16 7.75
CA GLU A 291 -24.05 -34.88 6.49
C GLU A 291 -24.61 -34.12 5.26
N LYS A 292 -25.61 -33.25 5.47
CA LYS A 292 -26.31 -32.52 4.39
C LYS A 292 -26.10 -31.03 4.39
N MET A 293 -25.56 -30.42 5.48
CA MET A 293 -25.49 -28.98 5.61
C MET A 293 -24.21 -28.57 6.31
N ASN A 294 -23.51 -27.59 5.73
CA ASN A 294 -22.48 -26.80 6.38
C ASN A 294 -22.99 -25.40 6.61
N TYR A 295 -22.63 -24.78 7.75
CA TYR A 295 -22.94 -23.39 7.99
C TYR A 295 -21.84 -22.70 8.76
N TYR A 296 -21.66 -21.41 8.46
CA TYR A 296 -20.81 -20.48 9.17
C TYR A 296 -21.55 -19.14 9.29
N MET A 297 -21.59 -18.62 10.51
CA MET A 297 -22.16 -17.30 10.81
C MET A 297 -21.12 -16.52 11.60
N SER A 298 -20.98 -15.24 11.32
CA SER A 298 -20.11 -14.36 12.11
C SER A 298 -20.73 -12.98 12.29
N ALA A 299 -20.34 -12.32 13.40
CA ALA A 299 -20.56 -10.92 13.66
C ALA A 299 -19.26 -10.33 14.21
N GLY A 300 -18.85 -9.17 13.70
CA GLY A 300 -17.60 -8.53 14.07
C GLY A 300 -17.77 -7.04 14.30
N TYR A 301 -17.01 -6.51 15.23
CA TYR A 301 -16.83 -5.09 15.50
C TYR A 301 -15.35 -4.77 15.59
N LEU A 302 -14.92 -3.72 14.91
CA LEU A 302 -13.59 -3.14 14.95
C LEU A 302 -13.69 -1.64 15.15
N ASP A 303 -12.93 -1.10 16.11
CA ASP A 303 -12.66 0.33 16.26
C ASP A 303 -11.14 0.52 16.31
N ASP A 304 -10.57 1.01 15.23
CA ASP A 304 -9.14 1.17 14.98
C ASP A 304 -8.83 2.65 14.84
N LYS A 305 -8.55 3.31 15.97
CA LYS A 305 -8.24 4.74 16.00
C LYS A 305 -6.83 5.00 15.48
N GLY A 306 -6.69 6.06 14.67
CA GLY A 306 -5.41 6.47 14.10
C GLY A 306 -4.44 7.08 15.11
N ILE A 307 -3.29 7.54 14.62
CA ILE A 307 -2.22 8.16 15.42
C ILE A 307 -2.24 9.68 15.40
N VAL A 308 -3.18 10.28 14.71
CA VAL A 308 -3.44 11.72 14.71
C VAL A 308 -4.91 11.97 15.09
N PRO A 309 -5.25 13.13 15.66
CA PRO A 309 -6.60 13.44 16.10
C PRO A 309 -7.66 13.19 15.01
N ASN A 310 -8.83 12.76 15.42
CA ASN A 310 -9.98 12.54 14.53
C ASN A 310 -9.73 11.65 13.31
N SER A 311 -8.70 10.78 13.35
CA SER A 311 -8.45 9.76 12.34
C SER A 311 -8.78 8.35 12.84
N GLY A 312 -9.22 7.47 11.96
CA GLY A 312 -9.50 6.07 12.32
C GLY A 312 -10.50 5.38 11.42
N PHE A 313 -10.71 4.11 11.70
CA PHE A 313 -11.58 3.22 10.95
C PHE A 313 -12.43 2.38 11.90
N GLN A 314 -13.74 2.43 11.72
CA GLN A 314 -14.70 1.63 12.49
C GLN A 314 -15.46 0.72 11.54
N ARG A 315 -15.67 -0.54 11.92
CA ARG A 315 -16.36 -1.52 11.09
C ARG A 315 -17.30 -2.41 11.90
N TYR A 316 -18.52 -2.56 11.42
CA TYR A 316 -19.48 -3.57 11.82
C TYR A 316 -19.66 -4.55 10.67
N SER A 317 -19.48 -5.82 10.90
CA SER A 317 -19.61 -6.86 9.86
C SER A 317 -20.48 -8.01 10.32
N ALA A 318 -21.24 -8.57 9.39
CA ALA A 318 -21.99 -9.80 9.59
C ALA A 318 -21.87 -10.67 8.33
N ARG A 319 -21.74 -11.98 8.51
CA ARG A 319 -21.67 -12.95 7.40
C ARG A 319 -22.51 -14.17 7.73
N LEU A 320 -23.18 -14.67 6.70
CA LEU A 320 -23.87 -15.95 6.70
C LEU A 320 -23.44 -16.74 5.46
N LYS A 321 -22.84 -17.90 5.67
CA LYS A 321 -22.47 -18.85 4.61
C LYS A 321 -23.07 -20.19 4.95
N ALA A 322 -23.83 -20.77 4.02
CA ALA A 322 -24.39 -22.10 4.18
C ALA A 322 -24.37 -22.82 2.84
N ASP A 323 -24.10 -24.12 2.87
CA ASP A 323 -24.31 -25.04 1.76
C ASP A 323 -25.16 -26.20 2.21
N TYR A 324 -26.08 -26.61 1.33
CA TYR A 324 -27.08 -27.65 1.60
C TYR A 324 -27.22 -28.60 0.43
N GLN A 325 -27.13 -29.90 0.74
CA GLN A 325 -27.40 -30.98 -0.21
C GLN A 325 -28.92 -31.20 -0.32
N VAL A 326 -29.57 -30.49 -1.24
CA VAL A 326 -31.03 -30.46 -1.43
C VAL A 326 -31.55 -31.83 -1.91
N LYS A 327 -30.83 -32.39 -2.89
CA LYS A 327 -31.06 -33.75 -3.46
C LYS A 327 -29.69 -34.39 -3.71
N PRO A 328 -29.57 -35.70 -3.87
CA PRO A 328 -28.28 -36.32 -4.18
C PRO A 328 -27.56 -35.70 -5.41
N TRP A 329 -28.32 -35.14 -6.34
CA TRP A 329 -27.83 -34.54 -7.56
C TRP A 329 -27.80 -32.97 -7.53
N LEU A 330 -28.31 -32.35 -6.44
CA LEU A 330 -28.37 -30.87 -6.34
C LEU A 330 -27.83 -30.39 -5.00
N LYS A 331 -26.74 -29.66 -5.03
CA LYS A 331 -26.20 -28.91 -3.90
C LYS A 331 -26.36 -27.40 -4.15
N MET A 332 -26.80 -26.66 -3.15
CA MET A 332 -26.91 -25.21 -3.20
C MET A 332 -26.04 -24.58 -2.14
N GLU A 333 -25.37 -23.47 -2.48
CA GLU A 333 -24.58 -22.66 -1.56
C GLU A 333 -25.07 -21.21 -1.62
N GLY A 334 -25.14 -20.58 -0.45
CA GLY A 334 -25.35 -19.14 -0.29
C GLY A 334 -24.32 -18.56 0.66
N ASN A 335 -23.71 -17.44 0.29
CA ASN A 335 -22.79 -16.68 1.11
C ASN A 335 -23.16 -15.20 0.99
N VAL A 336 -23.64 -14.62 2.07
CA VAL A 336 -24.03 -13.20 2.12
C VAL A 336 -23.27 -12.53 3.24
N SER A 337 -22.70 -11.37 2.97
CA SER A 337 -22.08 -10.50 3.97
C SER A 337 -22.61 -9.09 3.87
N PHE A 338 -22.75 -8.46 5.02
CA PHE A 338 -23.00 -7.04 5.18
C PHE A 338 -21.90 -6.42 6.02
N THR A 339 -21.42 -5.27 5.59
CA THR A 339 -20.44 -4.49 6.33
C THR A 339 -20.84 -3.02 6.29
N HIS A 340 -20.96 -2.41 7.46
CA HIS A 340 -20.98 -0.97 7.62
C HIS A 340 -19.62 -0.51 8.12
N TYR A 341 -19.05 0.53 7.49
CA TYR A 341 -17.82 1.14 7.99
C TYR A 341 -17.89 2.66 8.00
N ASP A 342 -17.18 3.24 8.97
CA ASP A 342 -16.88 4.65 9.06
C ASP A 342 -15.36 4.83 8.99
N SER A 343 -14.87 5.56 8.01
CA SER A 343 -13.50 6.04 7.93
C SER A 343 -13.47 7.55 8.18
N ARG A 344 -12.64 7.95 9.12
CA ARG A 344 -12.37 9.37 9.40
C ARG A 344 -10.96 9.64 8.90
N GLU A 345 -10.86 10.50 7.91
CA GLU A 345 -9.57 10.82 7.28
C GLU A 345 -9.57 12.28 6.85
N GLN A 346 -8.40 12.86 6.86
CA GLN A 346 -8.08 14.14 6.26
C GLN A 346 -7.17 13.87 5.06
N ASP A 347 -7.00 14.86 4.19
CA ASP A 347 -6.10 14.74 3.05
C ASP A 347 -4.65 14.44 3.52
N THR A 348 -4.19 13.23 3.24
CA THR A 348 -2.89 12.70 3.68
C THR A 348 -2.13 12.02 2.53
N GLU A 349 -2.50 12.35 1.28
CA GLU A 349 -1.92 11.69 0.10
C GLU A 349 -0.46 12.11 -0.21
N GLY A 350 0.27 12.61 0.79
CA GLY A 350 1.67 13.01 0.64
C GLY A 350 1.84 14.44 0.17
N GLY A 351 3.05 14.79 -0.23
CA GLY A 351 3.40 16.11 -0.75
C GLY A 351 3.57 17.19 0.30
N THR A 352 3.55 18.43 -0.17
CA THR A 352 3.87 19.65 0.60
C THR A 352 2.65 20.54 0.82
N SER A 353 1.46 19.96 0.92
CA SER A 353 0.22 20.70 1.21
C SER A 353 0.25 21.30 2.63
N ASN A 354 -0.19 22.54 2.77
CA ASN A 354 -0.35 23.19 4.07
C ASN A 354 -1.40 22.53 4.96
N ALA A 355 -2.27 21.68 4.42
CA ALA A 355 -3.24 20.88 5.17
C ALA A 355 -2.65 19.54 5.66
N ASN A 356 -1.51 19.12 5.13
CA ASN A 356 -0.89 17.83 5.46
C ASN A 356 -0.18 17.89 6.82
N ILE A 357 -0.75 17.20 7.81
CA ILE A 357 -0.23 17.17 9.18
C ILE A 357 1.12 16.45 9.30
N PHE A 358 1.41 15.47 8.41
CA PHE A 358 2.69 14.75 8.37
C PHE A 358 3.80 15.63 7.77
N TYR A 359 3.45 16.43 6.76
CA TYR A 359 4.34 17.46 6.24
C TYR A 359 4.68 18.48 7.35
N ALA A 360 3.65 19.01 8.03
CA ALA A 360 3.84 19.97 9.12
C ALA A 360 4.74 19.41 10.24
N SER A 361 4.54 18.15 10.64
CA SER A 361 5.34 17.52 11.70
C SER A 361 6.82 17.38 11.35
N ASN A 362 7.17 17.33 10.07
CA ASN A 362 8.53 17.22 9.58
C ASN A 362 9.19 18.59 9.29
N ILE A 363 8.41 19.56 8.74
CA ILE A 363 8.98 20.78 8.16
C ILE A 363 8.89 22.03 9.05
N MET A 364 8.11 21.97 10.14
CA MET A 364 7.93 23.14 10.99
C MET A 364 9.23 23.47 11.75
N GLY A 365 9.70 24.72 11.60
CA GLY A 365 10.92 25.20 12.25
C GLY A 365 10.81 25.26 13.78
N ALA A 366 11.94 25.08 14.44
CA ALA A 366 12.04 24.91 15.90
C ALA A 366 11.60 26.11 16.75
N ILE A 367 11.18 27.21 16.14
CA ILE A 367 10.79 28.44 16.81
C ILE A 367 9.27 28.69 16.82
N TYR A 368 8.50 27.96 16.02
CA TYR A 368 7.10 28.29 15.83
C TYR A 368 6.20 27.70 16.91
N PRO A 369 5.35 28.55 17.59
CA PRO A 369 4.31 28.07 18.47
C PRO A 369 3.23 27.31 17.70
N MET A 370 2.63 26.33 18.36
CA MET A 370 1.41 25.65 17.90
C MET A 370 0.18 26.44 18.32
N TYR A 371 0.23 27.08 19.49
CA TYR A 371 -0.89 27.76 20.15
C TYR A 371 -0.62 29.24 20.33
N VAL A 372 -1.67 30.04 20.29
CA VAL A 372 -1.65 31.45 20.67
C VAL A 372 -1.70 31.54 22.20
N ARG A 373 -0.78 32.34 22.79
CA ARG A 373 -0.71 32.57 24.25
C ARG A 373 -0.93 34.04 24.58
N ASP A 374 -1.57 34.32 25.73
CA ASP A 374 -1.68 35.67 26.27
C ASP A 374 -0.30 36.21 26.73
N ALA A 375 -0.22 37.50 27.13
CA ALA A 375 1.03 38.11 27.56
C ALA A 375 1.68 37.42 28.79
N GLN A 376 0.94 36.60 29.53
CA GLN A 376 1.38 35.85 30.70
C GLN A 376 1.82 34.42 30.34
N GLY A 377 1.68 34.00 29.07
CA GLY A 377 2.08 32.69 28.57
C GLY A 377 1.01 31.58 28.62
N ASN A 378 -0.22 31.89 29.06
CA ASN A 378 -1.30 30.93 29.08
C ASN A 378 -1.88 30.71 27.67
N ILE A 379 -2.14 29.45 27.29
CA ILE A 379 -2.81 29.14 26.01
C ILE A 379 -4.21 29.77 26.02
N MET A 380 -4.52 30.53 25.00
CA MET A 380 -5.79 31.21 24.86
C MET A 380 -6.88 30.28 24.38
N VAL A 381 -8.10 30.56 24.87
CA VAL A 381 -9.32 29.89 24.44
C VAL A 381 -10.27 30.97 23.87
N ASP A 382 -10.96 30.68 22.78
CA ASP A 382 -11.91 31.60 22.21
C ASP A 382 -13.26 31.61 22.99
N ASN A 383 -14.17 32.48 22.63
CA ASN A 383 -15.50 32.60 23.26
C ASN A 383 -16.42 31.38 23.05
N ARG A 384 -16.03 30.43 22.20
CA ARG A 384 -16.72 29.16 21.92
C ARG A 384 -16.11 27.98 22.71
N GLY A 385 -15.01 28.21 23.40
CA GLY A 385 -14.30 27.17 24.14
C GLY A 385 -13.22 26.40 23.33
N PHE A 386 -12.91 26.85 22.09
CA PHE A 386 -11.83 26.24 21.30
C PHE A 386 -10.47 26.83 21.67
N LEU A 387 -9.44 25.98 21.69
CA LEU A 387 -8.06 26.44 21.78
C LEU A 387 -7.75 27.33 20.57
N ARG A 388 -7.03 28.43 20.80
CA ARG A 388 -6.55 29.29 19.72
C ARG A 388 -5.22 28.77 19.20
N TYR A 389 -5.25 28.28 17.97
CA TYR A 389 -4.09 27.78 17.26
C TYR A 389 -3.38 28.91 16.50
N ASP A 390 -2.05 28.85 16.44
CA ASP A 390 -1.25 29.81 15.67
C ASP A 390 -1.28 29.46 14.18
N TYR A 391 -1.86 30.31 13.36
CA TYR A 391 -1.92 30.17 11.90
C TYR A 391 -0.78 30.89 11.17
N GLY A 392 0.10 31.60 11.89
CA GLY A 392 1.18 32.36 11.29
C GLY A 392 0.68 33.48 10.39
N LYS A 393 -0.43 34.13 10.74
CA LYS A 393 -1.05 35.23 10.00
C LYS A 393 -1.16 36.46 10.88
N PRO A 394 -0.50 37.58 10.51
CA PRO A 394 -0.55 38.82 11.29
C PRO A 394 -1.96 39.33 11.48
N GLY A 395 -2.24 39.83 12.69
CA GLY A 395 -3.48 40.51 13.04
C GLY A 395 -4.69 39.58 13.26
N GLN A 396 -4.58 38.28 13.06
CA GLN A 396 -5.65 37.32 13.40
C GLN A 396 -5.30 36.51 14.64
N ASP A 397 -4.11 35.89 14.66
CA ASP A 397 -3.73 34.94 15.70
C ASP A 397 -2.34 35.25 16.26
N SER A 398 -1.52 36.02 15.54
CA SER A 398 -0.21 36.47 15.98
C SER A 398 0.20 37.77 15.30
N ASN A 399 1.20 38.48 15.85
CA ASN A 399 1.82 39.64 15.20
C ASN A 399 2.88 39.18 14.16
N GLY A 400 3.22 37.90 14.10
CA GLY A 400 4.17 37.31 13.17
C GLY A 400 3.50 36.71 11.93
N SER A 401 4.29 36.54 10.88
CA SER A 401 3.93 35.83 9.65
C SER A 401 4.97 34.76 9.41
N ARG A 402 4.60 33.47 9.35
CA ARG A 402 5.54 32.42 8.97
C ARG A 402 5.44 32.08 7.50
N ASN A 403 6.59 31.86 6.88
CA ASN A 403 6.66 31.46 5.47
C ASN A 403 6.42 29.96 5.29
N THR A 404 6.73 29.14 6.29
CA THR A 404 6.45 27.72 6.31
C THR A 404 5.03 27.47 6.78
N ILE A 405 4.20 26.79 5.95
CA ILE A 405 2.79 26.56 6.19
C ILE A 405 2.06 27.88 6.56
N PRO A 406 2.08 28.89 5.67
CA PRO A 406 1.50 30.16 5.94
C PRO A 406 -0.03 30.07 5.97
N ASN A 407 -0.65 30.82 6.86
CA ASN A 407 -2.11 30.92 7.01
C ASN A 407 -2.82 29.54 7.22
N ALA A 408 -2.12 28.59 7.86
CA ALA A 408 -2.65 27.27 8.15
C ALA A 408 -2.09 26.71 9.46
N ASN A 409 -2.88 25.89 10.12
CA ASN A 409 -2.44 25.03 11.22
C ASN A 409 -3.11 23.65 11.05
N PRO A 410 -2.37 22.65 10.55
CA PRO A 410 -2.97 21.34 10.26
C PRO A 410 -3.57 20.65 11.49
N LEU A 411 -2.99 20.82 12.70
CA LEU A 411 -3.59 20.26 13.90
C LEU A 411 -4.96 20.89 14.18
N ALA A 412 -5.09 22.21 14.02
CA ALA A 412 -6.37 22.90 14.14
C ALA A 412 -7.41 22.37 13.14
N SER A 413 -7.00 22.15 11.87
CA SER A 413 -7.85 21.54 10.85
C SER A 413 -8.33 20.15 11.29
N TYR A 414 -7.42 19.27 11.75
CA TYR A 414 -7.82 17.95 12.26
C TYR A 414 -8.75 17.99 13.47
N MET A 415 -8.67 19.04 14.30
CA MET A 415 -9.54 19.20 15.46
C MET A 415 -10.89 19.82 15.13
N LEU A 416 -10.95 20.73 14.16
CA LEU A 416 -12.13 21.56 13.88
C LEU A 416 -12.90 21.11 12.63
N ASP A 417 -12.22 20.56 11.63
CA ASP A 417 -12.82 20.07 10.40
C ASP A 417 -13.32 18.63 10.59
N LYS A 418 -14.32 18.25 9.82
CA LYS A 418 -14.89 16.91 9.87
C LYS A 418 -14.85 16.32 8.47
N MET A 419 -14.08 15.26 8.29
CA MET A 419 -14.07 14.45 7.07
C MET A 419 -14.40 13.01 7.42
N LYS A 420 -15.50 12.51 6.87
CA LYS A 420 -16.04 11.19 7.18
C LYS A 420 -16.52 10.50 5.90
N TYR A 421 -16.11 9.26 5.73
CA TYR A 421 -16.65 8.33 4.75
C TYR A 421 -17.45 7.27 5.49
N SER A 422 -18.74 7.16 5.17
CA SER A 422 -19.62 6.10 5.67
C SER A 422 -19.97 5.17 4.53
N GLY A 423 -19.63 3.90 4.63
CA GLY A 423 -19.86 2.91 3.59
C GLY A 423 -20.73 1.74 4.04
N ASP A 424 -21.69 1.35 3.19
CA ASP A 424 -22.49 0.14 3.33
C ASP A 424 -22.17 -0.82 2.19
N VAL A 425 -21.56 -1.97 2.51
CA VAL A 425 -21.15 -2.98 1.55
C VAL A 425 -21.98 -4.23 1.74
N VAL A 426 -22.65 -4.66 0.68
CA VAL A 426 -23.37 -5.95 0.61
C VAL A 426 -22.72 -6.80 -0.45
N SER A 427 -22.23 -7.98 -0.06
CA SER A 427 -21.71 -8.98 -1.00
C SER A 427 -22.51 -10.26 -0.88
N GLY A 428 -23.03 -10.72 -2.00
CA GLY A 428 -23.80 -11.97 -2.08
C GLY A 428 -23.24 -12.89 -3.15
N LYS A 429 -23.09 -14.17 -2.82
CA LYS A 429 -22.78 -15.22 -3.78
C LYS A 429 -23.75 -16.36 -3.59
N TRP A 430 -24.32 -16.83 -4.68
CA TRP A 430 -25.17 -18.01 -4.73
C TRP A 430 -24.63 -18.98 -5.78
N SER A 431 -24.60 -20.28 -5.45
CA SER A 431 -24.22 -21.29 -6.42
C SER A 431 -25.13 -22.50 -6.33
N ALA A 432 -25.30 -23.15 -7.48
CA ALA A 432 -25.97 -24.42 -7.61
C ALA A 432 -25.06 -25.42 -8.33
N ASP A 433 -24.71 -26.51 -7.65
CA ASP A 433 -23.93 -27.61 -8.20
C ASP A 433 -24.92 -28.75 -8.56
N ILE A 434 -24.94 -29.15 -9.82
CA ILE A 434 -25.88 -30.10 -10.38
C ILE A 434 -25.11 -31.29 -10.95
N ASP A 435 -25.23 -32.43 -10.33
CA ASP A 435 -24.73 -33.71 -10.86
C ASP A 435 -25.68 -34.20 -11.95
N ILE A 436 -25.27 -34.06 -13.23
CA ILE A 436 -26.15 -34.40 -14.39
C ILE A 436 -26.07 -35.88 -14.70
N TRP A 437 -24.87 -36.42 -14.84
CA TRP A 437 -24.62 -37.80 -15.18
C TRP A 437 -23.15 -38.17 -14.86
N ASN A 438 -22.86 -39.44 -14.77
CA ASN A 438 -21.55 -40.05 -14.42
C ASN A 438 -20.33 -39.20 -14.85
N GLY A 439 -19.80 -38.42 -13.91
CA GLY A 439 -18.68 -37.51 -14.10
C GLY A 439 -19.01 -36.14 -14.70
N ILE A 440 -20.27 -35.90 -15.14
CA ILE A 440 -20.68 -34.60 -15.68
C ILE A 440 -21.42 -33.78 -14.62
N LYS A 441 -20.92 -32.59 -14.32
CA LYS A 441 -21.56 -31.64 -13.40
C LYS A 441 -21.74 -30.28 -14.05
N ALA A 442 -22.88 -29.66 -13.82
CA ALA A 442 -23.08 -28.25 -14.12
C ALA A 442 -22.97 -27.43 -12.82
N LYS A 443 -22.42 -26.23 -12.92
CA LYS A 443 -22.38 -25.27 -11.84
C LYS A 443 -22.81 -23.92 -12.33
N VAL A 444 -23.71 -23.29 -11.60
CA VAL A 444 -24.10 -21.88 -11.82
C VAL A 444 -23.66 -21.09 -10.61
N ASN A 445 -22.91 -20.02 -10.83
CA ASN A 445 -22.56 -19.05 -9.81
C ASN A 445 -23.13 -17.69 -10.18
N ILE A 446 -23.68 -17.00 -9.19
CA ILE A 446 -24.13 -15.62 -9.30
C ILE A 446 -23.50 -14.85 -8.13
N GLY A 447 -22.71 -13.83 -8.44
CA GLY A 447 -22.14 -12.91 -7.47
C GLY A 447 -22.72 -11.51 -7.65
N VAL A 448 -23.05 -10.84 -6.56
CA VAL A 448 -23.53 -9.46 -6.55
C VAL A 448 -22.78 -8.70 -5.47
N ASP A 449 -22.15 -7.58 -5.85
CA ASP A 449 -21.53 -6.67 -4.91
C ASP A 449 -22.15 -5.28 -5.04
N VAL A 450 -22.52 -4.71 -3.90
CA VAL A 450 -23.05 -3.34 -3.79
C VAL A 450 -22.22 -2.62 -2.75
N ASN A 451 -21.66 -1.47 -3.12
CA ASN A 451 -20.99 -0.57 -2.19
C ASN A 451 -21.60 0.82 -2.33
N ASN A 452 -22.17 1.34 -1.25
CA ASN A 452 -22.68 2.70 -1.17
C ASN A 452 -21.81 3.47 -0.17
N VAL A 453 -21.13 4.51 -0.63
CA VAL A 453 -20.30 5.37 0.21
C VAL A 453 -20.86 6.77 0.19
N ARG A 454 -21.08 7.33 1.38
CA ARG A 454 -21.33 8.76 1.57
C ARG A 454 -20.08 9.39 2.18
N ALA A 455 -19.48 10.35 1.49
CA ALA A 455 -18.45 11.18 2.07
C ALA A 455 -19.05 12.53 2.47
N THR A 456 -18.62 13.02 3.64
CA THR A 456 -18.98 14.34 4.16
C THR A 456 -17.69 15.04 4.56
N GLU A 457 -17.46 16.21 3.96
CA GLU A 457 -16.39 17.12 4.26
C GLU A 457 -16.97 18.40 4.80
N MET A 458 -16.61 18.80 6.01
CA MET A 458 -17.01 20.07 6.59
C MET A 458 -15.78 20.78 7.12
N VAL A 459 -15.45 21.93 6.51
CA VAL A 459 -14.35 22.79 6.92
C VAL A 459 -14.90 23.91 7.79
N ASN A 460 -14.23 24.16 8.91
CA ASN A 460 -14.69 25.08 9.94
C ASN A 460 -14.75 26.54 9.44
N PRO A 461 -15.75 27.33 9.88
CA PRO A 461 -15.85 28.74 9.51
C PRO A 461 -14.99 29.68 10.38
N PHE A 462 -14.28 29.17 11.38
CA PHE A 462 -13.70 29.99 12.44
C PHE A 462 -12.28 30.46 12.13
N TYR A 463 -11.46 29.59 11.60
CA TYR A 463 -10.03 29.78 11.42
C TYR A 463 -9.54 29.28 10.07
N GLY A 464 -8.39 29.77 9.62
CA GLY A 464 -7.73 29.35 8.38
C GLY A 464 -8.33 29.98 7.12
N GLN A 465 -8.05 29.33 5.99
CA GLN A 465 -8.40 29.88 4.66
C GLN A 465 -9.91 29.92 4.36
N TYR A 466 -10.71 29.09 5.03
CA TYR A 466 -12.15 29.02 4.85
C TYR A 466 -12.94 29.79 5.94
N SER A 467 -12.24 30.55 6.78
CA SER A 467 -12.88 31.32 7.87
C SER A 467 -13.77 32.45 7.36
N GLU A 468 -14.62 32.94 8.24
CA GLU A 468 -15.44 34.17 7.98
C GLU A 468 -14.53 35.37 7.66
N THR A 469 -13.41 35.51 8.37
CA THR A 469 -12.42 36.59 8.14
C THR A 469 -11.72 36.48 6.78
N SER A 470 -11.70 35.28 6.18
CA SER A 470 -11.24 35.10 4.80
C SER A 470 -12.36 35.30 3.77
N GLY A 471 -13.58 35.57 4.20
CA GLY A 471 -14.74 35.85 3.37
C GLY A 471 -15.54 34.62 2.94
N VAL A 472 -15.14 33.40 3.40
CA VAL A 472 -15.80 32.15 3.01
C VAL A 472 -16.84 31.69 4.02
N GLY A 473 -16.53 31.65 5.30
CA GLY A 473 -17.46 31.29 6.37
C GLY A 473 -17.75 29.79 6.46
N GLY A 474 -16.74 28.94 6.20
CA GLY A 474 -16.83 27.49 6.21
C GLY A 474 -17.30 26.87 4.89
N LEU A 475 -17.11 25.57 4.76
CA LEU A 475 -17.45 24.78 3.58
C LEU A 475 -18.10 23.47 4.00
N ILE A 476 -19.11 23.03 3.25
CA ILE A 476 -19.71 21.71 3.33
C ILE A 476 -19.71 21.06 1.94
N GLY A 477 -19.05 19.91 1.82
CA GLY A 477 -19.07 19.02 0.67
C GLY A 477 -19.73 17.69 1.04
N VAL A 478 -20.60 17.19 0.19
CA VAL A 478 -21.20 15.86 0.35
C VAL A 478 -21.10 15.12 -0.99
N SER A 479 -20.52 13.95 -0.97
CA SER A 479 -20.59 13.04 -2.11
C SER A 479 -21.33 11.75 -1.77
N SER A 480 -21.91 11.14 -2.80
CA SER A 480 -22.49 9.82 -2.75
C SER A 480 -21.92 9.01 -3.91
N GLU A 481 -21.30 7.89 -3.59
CA GLU A 481 -20.74 6.96 -4.56
C GLU A 481 -21.45 5.63 -4.43
N ARG A 482 -21.88 5.08 -5.55
CA ARG A 482 -22.48 3.77 -5.59
C ARG A 482 -21.82 2.92 -6.65
N THR A 483 -21.29 1.78 -6.25
CA THR A 483 -20.90 0.71 -7.16
C THR A 483 -21.90 -0.44 -7.08
N PHE A 484 -22.22 -1.00 -8.22
CA PHE A 484 -23.06 -2.18 -8.34
C PHE A 484 -22.41 -3.08 -9.37
N SER A 485 -22.09 -4.32 -8.99
CA SER A 485 -21.56 -5.30 -9.92
C SER A 485 -22.30 -6.63 -9.83
N VAL A 486 -22.42 -7.29 -10.96
CA VAL A 486 -22.98 -8.64 -11.09
C VAL A 486 -22.01 -9.49 -11.89
N ASN A 487 -21.64 -10.63 -11.33
CA ASN A 487 -20.89 -11.67 -12.02
C ASN A 487 -21.77 -12.94 -12.16
N GLN A 488 -21.83 -13.48 -13.36
CA GLN A 488 -22.58 -14.69 -13.65
C GLN A 488 -21.63 -15.68 -14.33
N GLN A 489 -21.60 -16.92 -13.84
CA GLN A 489 -20.76 -17.98 -14.35
C GLN A 489 -21.60 -19.26 -14.55
N TYR A 490 -21.52 -19.80 -15.74
CA TYR A 490 -22.16 -21.06 -16.14
C TYR A 490 -21.06 -22.02 -16.54
N LEU A 491 -20.87 -23.08 -15.74
CA LEU A 491 -19.75 -23.99 -15.87
C LEU A 491 -20.25 -25.41 -16.08
N LEU A 492 -19.64 -26.13 -16.99
CA LEU A 492 -19.85 -27.57 -17.22
C LEU A 492 -18.53 -28.30 -17.03
N THR A 493 -18.47 -29.24 -16.11
CA THR A 493 -17.29 -30.04 -15.81
C THR A 493 -17.51 -31.50 -16.13
N TYR A 494 -16.48 -32.15 -16.66
CA TYR A 494 -16.40 -33.60 -16.79
C TYR A 494 -15.16 -34.11 -16.09
N ASN A 495 -15.32 -34.92 -15.06
CA ASN A 495 -14.22 -35.51 -14.32
C ASN A 495 -14.40 -37.04 -14.28
N LYS A 496 -13.41 -37.76 -14.76
CA LYS A 496 -13.45 -39.24 -14.78
C LYS A 496 -12.06 -39.85 -14.76
N THR A 497 -11.95 -40.95 -14.01
CA THR A 497 -10.77 -41.81 -14.01
C THR A 497 -11.04 -43.03 -14.89
N PHE A 498 -10.13 -43.35 -15.81
CA PHE A 498 -10.19 -44.54 -16.67
C PHE A 498 -9.04 -45.46 -16.30
N ASN A 499 -9.31 -46.72 -16.22
CA ASN A 499 -8.33 -47.78 -15.89
C ASN A 499 -7.51 -47.47 -14.62
N ASP A 500 -8.09 -46.74 -13.67
CA ASP A 500 -7.52 -46.35 -12.37
C ASP A 500 -6.24 -45.50 -12.46
N VAL A 501 -5.75 -45.15 -13.66
CA VAL A 501 -4.47 -44.41 -13.88
C VAL A 501 -4.61 -43.19 -14.77
N HIS A 502 -5.68 -43.07 -15.56
CA HIS A 502 -5.90 -41.95 -16.47
C HIS A 502 -7.00 -41.03 -15.89
N ASN A 503 -6.61 -39.93 -15.27
CA ASN A 503 -7.52 -38.92 -14.75
C ASN A 503 -7.72 -37.81 -15.77
N VAL A 504 -8.95 -37.54 -16.15
CA VAL A 504 -9.35 -36.51 -17.10
C VAL A 504 -10.29 -35.52 -16.40
N ASP A 505 -9.96 -34.25 -16.41
CA ASP A 505 -10.81 -33.15 -15.95
C ASP A 505 -10.97 -32.14 -17.08
N ILE A 506 -12.20 -31.89 -17.51
CA ILE A 506 -12.52 -30.90 -18.56
C ILE A 506 -13.51 -29.91 -17.97
N LEU A 507 -13.29 -28.65 -18.19
CA LEU A 507 -14.15 -27.53 -17.83
C LEU A 507 -14.45 -26.71 -19.09
N ALA A 508 -15.72 -26.45 -19.36
CA ALA A 508 -16.16 -25.45 -20.31
C ALA A 508 -17.08 -24.47 -19.59
N GLY A 509 -17.06 -23.20 -19.95
CA GLY A 509 -17.89 -22.23 -19.28
C GLY A 509 -18.05 -20.92 -20.01
N HIS A 510 -19.02 -20.18 -19.52
CA HIS A 510 -19.31 -18.80 -19.92
C HIS A 510 -19.36 -17.93 -18.67
N GLU A 511 -18.78 -16.74 -18.73
CA GLU A 511 -18.81 -15.73 -17.69
C GLU A 511 -19.26 -14.40 -18.26
N SER A 512 -20.15 -13.71 -17.56
CA SER A 512 -20.45 -12.30 -17.82
C SER A 512 -20.27 -11.48 -16.54
N TYR A 513 -19.75 -10.30 -16.69
CA TYR A 513 -19.55 -9.35 -15.61
C TYR A 513 -20.02 -7.97 -16.03
N ASP A 514 -20.88 -7.38 -15.22
CA ASP A 514 -21.41 -6.04 -15.37
C ASP A 514 -21.06 -5.21 -14.15
N TYR A 515 -20.56 -4.00 -14.36
CA TYR A 515 -20.19 -3.05 -13.33
C TYR A 515 -20.75 -1.66 -13.66
N LYS A 516 -21.38 -1.03 -12.66
CA LYS A 516 -21.90 0.33 -12.75
C LYS A 516 -21.40 1.13 -11.56
N TYR A 517 -20.78 2.27 -11.86
CA TYR A 517 -20.39 3.29 -10.89
C TYR A 517 -21.23 4.55 -11.08
N GLN A 518 -21.73 5.12 -9.99
CA GLN A 518 -22.48 6.35 -9.97
C GLN A 518 -21.89 7.28 -8.92
N TYR A 519 -21.69 8.53 -9.30
CA TYR A 519 -21.17 9.59 -8.44
C TYR A 519 -22.11 10.78 -8.45
N LEU A 520 -22.35 11.33 -7.27
CA LEU A 520 -23.06 12.58 -7.05
C LEU A 520 -22.27 13.39 -6.01
N TYR A 521 -22.03 14.65 -6.29
CA TYR A 521 -21.35 15.58 -5.41
C TYR A 521 -22.10 16.90 -5.33
N GLY A 522 -22.12 17.51 -4.15
CA GLY A 522 -22.56 18.86 -3.90
C GLY A 522 -21.67 19.57 -2.90
N GLN A 523 -21.48 20.88 -3.09
CA GLN A 523 -20.72 21.74 -2.20
C GLN A 523 -21.44 23.08 -1.99
N ARG A 524 -21.32 23.60 -0.79
CA ARG A 524 -21.73 24.97 -0.44
C ARG A 524 -20.78 25.58 0.57
N GLU A 525 -20.72 26.89 0.56
CA GLU A 525 -19.95 27.70 1.51
C GLU A 525 -20.89 28.54 2.38
N LYS A 526 -20.31 29.21 3.37
CA LYS A 526 -20.99 30.05 4.37
C LYS A 526 -22.01 29.26 5.17
N LEU A 527 -21.50 28.52 6.16
CA LEU A 527 -22.31 27.66 7.02
C LEU A 527 -23.07 28.48 8.07
N TYR A 528 -24.36 28.13 8.27
CA TYR A 528 -25.16 28.69 9.35
C TYR A 528 -24.81 28.09 10.71
N ASP A 529 -24.68 26.76 10.78
CA ASP A 529 -24.30 26.04 11.98
C ASP A 529 -23.17 25.04 11.67
N PRO A 530 -21.95 25.23 12.22
CA PRO A 530 -20.78 24.37 11.95
C PRO A 530 -20.93 22.96 12.54
N ASN A 531 -22.02 22.62 13.22
CA ASN A 531 -22.28 21.28 13.73
C ASN A 531 -23.24 20.48 12.83
N VAL A 532 -23.85 21.10 11.83
CA VAL A 532 -24.80 20.46 10.92
C VAL A 532 -24.11 20.08 9.61
N PRO A 533 -23.75 18.80 9.39
CA PRO A 533 -23.01 18.36 8.22
C PRO A 533 -23.91 18.06 7.01
N GLU A 534 -24.76 19.03 6.63
CA GLU A 534 -25.71 18.91 5.53
C GLU A 534 -25.60 20.11 4.55
N LEU A 535 -25.76 19.84 3.24
CA LEU A 535 -25.67 20.87 2.19
C LEU A 535 -26.63 22.04 2.39
N GLY A 536 -27.83 21.77 2.93
CA GLY A 536 -28.82 22.80 3.23
C GLY A 536 -28.34 23.83 4.25
N ASN A 537 -27.29 23.55 4.98
CA ASN A 537 -26.69 24.43 5.99
C ASN A 537 -25.78 25.53 5.39
N GLY A 538 -25.31 25.38 4.15
CA GLY A 538 -24.53 26.40 3.42
C GLY A 538 -25.38 27.20 2.46
N ILE A 539 -25.07 28.49 2.24
CA ILE A 539 -25.91 29.40 1.45
C ILE A 539 -25.20 30.02 0.23
N MET A 540 -23.90 29.88 0.09
CA MET A 540 -23.10 30.49 -0.99
C MET A 540 -22.34 29.48 -1.83
N ASN A 541 -21.87 29.90 -3.00
CA ASN A 541 -20.95 29.20 -3.87
C ASN A 541 -21.34 27.73 -4.11
N GLN A 542 -22.55 27.51 -4.67
CA GLN A 542 -23.05 26.17 -4.95
C GLN A 542 -22.26 25.54 -6.09
N SER A 543 -21.74 24.36 -5.82
CA SER A 543 -21.13 23.50 -6.84
C SER A 543 -21.80 22.14 -6.77
N ASN A 544 -22.00 21.51 -7.93
CA ASN A 544 -22.50 20.15 -8.00
C ASN A 544 -21.93 19.43 -9.23
N ASN A 545 -21.84 18.12 -9.14
CA ASN A 545 -21.42 17.27 -10.24
C ASN A 545 -22.05 15.88 -10.11
N SER A 546 -22.36 15.25 -11.24
CA SER A 546 -22.76 13.84 -11.25
C SER A 546 -22.36 13.17 -12.55
N TYR A 547 -21.99 11.91 -12.45
CA TYR A 547 -21.71 11.09 -13.62
C TYR A 547 -21.89 9.60 -13.30
N SER A 548 -22.02 8.81 -14.37
CA SER A 548 -22.02 7.34 -14.29
C SER A 548 -20.95 6.77 -15.22
N ARG A 549 -20.37 5.65 -14.80
CA ARG A 549 -19.42 4.87 -15.60
C ARG A 549 -19.88 3.42 -15.62
N ASN A 550 -19.86 2.81 -16.80
CA ASN A 550 -20.25 1.42 -16.99
C ASN A 550 -19.07 0.64 -17.54
N TYR A 551 -18.95 -0.61 -17.10
CA TYR A 551 -17.94 -1.53 -17.58
C TYR A 551 -18.55 -2.93 -17.64
N ALA A 552 -18.28 -3.65 -18.73
CA ALA A 552 -18.74 -5.02 -18.88
C ALA A 552 -17.67 -5.88 -19.56
N THR A 553 -17.61 -7.14 -19.15
CA THR A 553 -16.83 -8.16 -19.84
C THR A 553 -17.67 -9.40 -20.08
N GLU A 554 -17.39 -10.11 -21.16
CA GLU A 554 -17.97 -11.41 -21.49
C GLU A 554 -16.84 -12.36 -21.88
N GLY A 555 -16.85 -13.58 -21.38
CA GLY A 555 -15.80 -14.55 -21.62
C GLY A 555 -16.31 -15.96 -21.81
N TRP A 556 -15.74 -16.67 -22.78
CA TRP A 556 -15.90 -18.10 -23.00
C TRP A 556 -14.61 -18.80 -22.61
N LEU A 557 -14.70 -19.83 -21.78
CA LEU A 557 -13.53 -20.49 -21.23
C LEU A 557 -13.58 -22.01 -21.42
N PHE A 558 -12.40 -22.58 -21.59
CA PHE A 558 -12.19 -24.01 -21.67
C PHE A 558 -10.91 -24.39 -20.95
N ARG A 559 -10.94 -25.49 -20.18
CA ARG A 559 -9.75 -26.10 -19.55
C ARG A 559 -9.80 -27.61 -19.70
N ALA A 560 -8.65 -28.19 -20.02
CA ALA A 560 -8.46 -29.63 -19.96
C ALA A 560 -7.25 -29.94 -19.07
N GLN A 561 -7.40 -30.86 -18.16
CA GLN A 561 -6.32 -31.38 -17.32
C GLN A 561 -6.27 -32.88 -17.46
N TYR A 562 -5.06 -33.42 -17.57
CA TYR A 562 -4.81 -34.84 -17.67
C TYR A 562 -3.72 -35.24 -16.67
N ASP A 563 -3.96 -36.28 -15.93
CA ASP A 563 -3.04 -36.91 -15.00
C ASP A 563 -2.91 -38.38 -15.33
N TYR A 564 -1.68 -38.81 -15.50
CA TYR A 564 -1.34 -40.22 -15.68
C TYR A 564 -0.67 -40.76 -14.42
N ASP A 565 -1.38 -41.67 -13.73
CA ASP A 565 -0.94 -42.39 -12.53
C ASP A 565 -0.40 -41.48 -11.39
N GLY A 566 -0.91 -40.26 -11.31
CA GLY A 566 -0.42 -39.22 -10.37
C GLY A 566 1.07 -38.95 -10.50
N ARG A 567 1.66 -39.12 -11.71
CA ARG A 567 3.08 -38.89 -12.03
C ARG A 567 3.29 -37.81 -13.06
N TYR A 568 2.52 -37.83 -14.15
CA TYR A 568 2.64 -36.89 -15.26
C TYR A 568 1.36 -36.06 -15.35
N PHE A 569 1.50 -34.77 -15.27
CA PHE A 569 0.38 -33.84 -15.28
C PHE A 569 0.50 -32.89 -16.47
N VAL A 570 -0.58 -32.71 -17.19
CA VAL A 570 -0.68 -31.73 -18.28
C VAL A 570 -1.95 -30.92 -18.09
N SER A 571 -1.85 -29.63 -18.26
CA SER A 571 -3.00 -28.73 -18.27
C SER A 571 -2.97 -27.82 -19.49
N ALA A 572 -4.11 -27.56 -20.10
CA ALA A 572 -4.28 -26.58 -21.15
C ALA A 572 -5.55 -25.76 -20.85
N SER A 573 -5.48 -24.46 -21.07
CA SER A 573 -6.64 -23.59 -20.98
C SER A 573 -6.71 -22.66 -22.19
N PHE A 574 -7.95 -22.32 -22.57
CA PHE A 574 -8.24 -21.31 -23.56
C PHE A 574 -9.37 -20.44 -23.07
N ARG A 575 -9.25 -19.14 -23.28
CA ARG A 575 -10.30 -18.19 -22.97
C ARG A 575 -10.39 -17.11 -24.05
N ARG A 576 -11.60 -16.75 -24.43
CA ARG A 576 -11.87 -15.65 -25.33
C ARG A 576 -12.73 -14.62 -24.60
N ASP A 577 -12.18 -13.42 -24.41
CA ASP A 577 -12.82 -12.36 -23.66
C ASP A 577 -13.11 -11.13 -24.54
N ALA A 578 -14.24 -10.48 -24.28
CA ALA A 578 -14.57 -9.17 -24.78
C ALA A 578 -14.58 -8.15 -23.63
N SER A 579 -14.16 -6.91 -23.91
CA SER A 579 -14.24 -5.79 -22.97
C SER A 579 -14.95 -4.59 -23.59
N SER A 580 -15.83 -3.96 -22.79
CA SER A 580 -16.50 -2.72 -23.19
C SER A 580 -15.56 -1.52 -23.32
N CYS A 581 -14.31 -1.63 -22.84
CA CYS A 581 -13.29 -0.59 -23.00
C CYS A 581 -12.80 -0.42 -24.43
N PHE A 582 -13.04 -1.40 -25.32
CA PHE A 582 -12.56 -1.36 -26.70
C PHE A 582 -13.71 -1.23 -27.71
N HIS A 583 -13.36 -0.68 -28.86
CA HIS A 583 -14.30 -0.58 -29.98
C HIS A 583 -14.86 -1.97 -30.36
N PRO A 584 -16.13 -2.11 -30.81
CA PRO A 584 -16.72 -3.39 -31.17
C PRO A 584 -15.86 -4.30 -32.05
N ASP A 585 -15.08 -3.72 -32.96
CA ASP A 585 -14.24 -4.48 -33.87
C ASP A 585 -12.96 -5.03 -33.23
N ASN A 586 -12.49 -4.40 -32.13
CA ASN A 586 -11.21 -4.73 -31.47
C ASN A 586 -11.37 -5.24 -30.03
N ARG A 587 -12.60 -5.48 -29.55
CA ARG A 587 -12.87 -5.83 -28.15
C ARG A 587 -12.55 -7.27 -27.75
N TRP A 588 -12.42 -8.19 -28.71
CA TRP A 588 -12.21 -9.60 -28.44
C TRP A 588 -10.74 -9.98 -28.41
N GLY A 589 -10.27 -10.51 -27.26
CA GLY A 589 -8.94 -11.09 -27.08
C GLY A 589 -9.00 -12.61 -26.91
N ASN A 590 -7.95 -13.30 -27.36
CA ASN A 590 -7.79 -14.76 -27.18
C ASN A 590 -6.60 -15.01 -26.26
N PHE A 591 -6.81 -15.70 -25.18
CA PHE A 591 -5.83 -16.01 -24.15
C PHE A 591 -5.78 -17.52 -23.91
N TRP A 592 -4.58 -18.03 -23.66
CA TRP A 592 -4.40 -19.46 -23.47
C TRP A 592 -3.20 -19.75 -22.58
N SER A 593 -3.18 -20.93 -22.00
CA SER A 593 -2.01 -21.43 -21.29
C SER A 593 -1.86 -22.92 -21.43
N VAL A 594 -0.61 -23.37 -21.32
CA VAL A 594 -0.26 -24.78 -21.19
C VAL A 594 0.68 -24.95 -20.00
N GLY A 595 0.55 -26.05 -19.31
CA GLY A 595 1.40 -26.40 -18.18
C GLY A 595 1.66 -27.89 -18.14
N ALA A 596 2.85 -28.28 -17.70
CA ALA A 596 3.20 -29.68 -17.46
C ALA A 596 3.88 -29.83 -16.10
N GLY A 597 3.63 -30.95 -15.46
CA GLY A 597 4.22 -31.34 -14.19
C GLY A 597 4.71 -32.79 -14.24
N TRP A 598 5.84 -33.06 -13.63
CA TRP A 598 6.42 -34.37 -13.49
C TRP A 598 6.82 -34.64 -12.05
N LEU A 599 6.12 -35.58 -11.41
CA LEU A 599 6.41 -35.98 -10.03
C LEU A 599 7.53 -37.02 -10.04
N LEU A 600 8.76 -36.55 -10.07
CA LEU A 600 9.99 -37.33 -10.14
C LEU A 600 10.12 -38.32 -9.00
N SER A 601 9.64 -37.98 -7.79
CA SER A 601 9.71 -38.85 -6.61
C SER A 601 8.92 -40.16 -6.75
N LYS A 602 7.96 -40.24 -7.70
CA LYS A 602 7.21 -41.48 -8.01
C LYS A 602 7.89 -42.33 -9.08
N GLU A 603 9.02 -41.91 -9.62
CA GLU A 603 9.74 -42.69 -10.62
C GLU A 603 10.57 -43.82 -9.99
N LYS A 604 10.64 -44.94 -10.67
CA LYS A 604 11.35 -46.14 -10.20
C LYS A 604 12.81 -45.88 -9.77
N PHE A 605 13.48 -44.92 -10.40
CA PHE A 605 14.86 -44.55 -10.08
C PHE A 605 14.99 -43.73 -8.79
N LEU A 606 13.91 -43.11 -8.28
CA LEU A 606 13.84 -42.37 -7.01
C LEU A 606 12.96 -43.03 -5.95
N GLU A 607 12.15 -44.03 -6.31
CA GLU A 607 11.18 -44.71 -5.43
C GLU A 607 11.82 -45.25 -4.13
N ASN A 608 13.05 -45.67 -4.18
CA ASN A 608 13.78 -46.22 -3.03
C ASN A 608 14.56 -45.17 -2.22
N GLN A 609 14.46 -43.87 -2.55
CA GLN A 609 15.13 -42.80 -1.84
C GLN A 609 14.26 -42.31 -0.68
N SER A 610 14.42 -42.91 0.49
CA SER A 610 13.57 -42.62 1.68
C SER A 610 13.64 -41.19 2.23
N TRP A 611 14.60 -40.41 1.77
CA TRP A 611 14.79 -39.02 2.18
C TRP A 611 14.04 -38.01 1.26
N ILE A 612 13.53 -38.47 0.11
CA ILE A 612 12.77 -37.68 -0.84
C ILE A 612 11.27 -37.99 -0.67
N ASP A 613 10.53 -37.13 -0.04
CA ASP A 613 9.07 -37.27 0.11
C ASP A 613 8.34 -36.79 -1.14
N MET A 614 8.80 -35.67 -1.72
CA MET A 614 8.30 -35.10 -2.96
C MET A 614 9.43 -34.40 -3.71
N LEU A 615 9.51 -34.69 -4.99
CA LEU A 615 10.30 -33.92 -5.95
C LEU A 615 9.50 -33.79 -7.23
N LYS A 616 9.05 -32.58 -7.56
CA LYS A 616 8.20 -32.31 -8.72
C LYS A 616 8.83 -31.22 -9.58
N PHE A 617 9.04 -31.51 -10.83
CA PHE A 617 9.34 -30.53 -11.86
C PHE A 617 8.05 -29.97 -12.44
N LYS A 618 8.03 -28.67 -12.72
CA LYS A 618 6.90 -28.00 -13.36
C LYS A 618 7.36 -26.96 -14.38
N ILE A 619 6.57 -26.80 -15.44
CA ILE A 619 6.79 -25.80 -16.48
C ILE A 619 5.45 -25.32 -16.99
N SER A 620 5.34 -24.01 -17.23
CA SER A 620 4.13 -23.41 -17.82
C SER A 620 4.46 -22.24 -18.72
N TYR A 621 3.59 -22.01 -19.71
CA TYR A 621 3.61 -20.85 -20.59
C TYR A 621 2.19 -20.44 -20.95
N GLY A 622 1.94 -19.14 -21.09
CA GLY A 622 0.64 -18.66 -21.52
C GLY A 622 0.56 -17.16 -21.73
N LEU A 623 -0.57 -16.75 -22.26
CA LEU A 623 -0.92 -15.39 -22.64
C LEU A 623 -2.10 -14.90 -21.80
N GLN A 624 -2.05 -13.63 -21.37
CA GLN A 624 -3.11 -12.96 -20.63
C GLN A 624 -3.26 -11.53 -21.12
N GLY A 625 -4.48 -11.00 -21.09
CA GLY A 625 -4.77 -9.64 -21.51
C GLY A 625 -4.91 -8.66 -20.35
N ASN A 626 -4.67 -7.37 -20.59
CA ASN A 626 -5.00 -6.27 -19.69
C ASN A 626 -5.76 -5.19 -20.50
N ASP A 627 -6.89 -4.73 -19.98
CA ASP A 627 -7.76 -3.71 -20.61
C ASP A 627 -7.86 -2.44 -19.77
N ASN A 628 -7.14 -2.38 -18.65
CA ASN A 628 -7.31 -1.35 -17.64
C ASN A 628 -6.37 -0.17 -17.87
N LEU A 629 -6.57 0.57 -18.98
CA LEU A 629 -5.88 1.83 -19.24
C LEU A 629 -6.28 2.86 -18.17
N MET A 630 -5.30 3.44 -17.52
CA MET A 630 -5.50 4.50 -16.54
C MET A 630 -5.40 5.87 -17.22
N PHE A 631 -6.16 6.87 -16.77
CA PHE A 631 -5.89 8.25 -17.15
C PHE A 631 -4.50 8.67 -16.70
N GLN A 632 -3.96 9.70 -17.33
CA GLN A 632 -2.67 10.26 -16.94
C GLN A 632 -2.59 10.53 -15.43
N GLY A 633 -1.51 10.09 -14.80
CA GLY A 633 -1.32 10.15 -13.36
C GLY A 633 -1.73 8.87 -12.61
N GLY A 634 -2.36 7.90 -13.30
CA GLY A 634 -2.63 6.57 -12.73
C GLY A 634 -3.76 6.51 -11.68
N LEU A 635 -4.48 7.61 -11.43
CA LEU A 635 -5.50 7.68 -10.39
C LEU A 635 -6.82 7.02 -10.77
N TYR A 636 -7.24 7.15 -12.04
CA TYR A 636 -8.57 6.71 -12.48
C TYR A 636 -8.48 5.86 -13.74
N ARG A 637 -9.32 4.81 -13.81
CA ARG A 637 -9.49 4.01 -15.02
C ARG A 637 -10.21 4.82 -16.11
N ASN A 638 -9.72 4.74 -17.35
CA ASN A 638 -10.45 5.20 -18.53
C ASN A 638 -11.38 4.08 -19.02
N TYR A 639 -12.68 4.27 -18.89
CA TYR A 639 -13.69 3.29 -19.30
C TYR A 639 -14.02 3.36 -20.79
N TYR A 640 -13.63 4.43 -21.47
CA TYR A 640 -13.96 4.69 -22.88
C TYR A 640 -12.74 5.17 -23.68
N PRO A 641 -11.62 4.42 -23.67
CA PRO A 641 -10.37 4.87 -24.29
C PRO A 641 -10.45 4.98 -25.81
N TYR A 642 -11.46 4.38 -26.45
CA TYR A 642 -11.66 4.47 -27.90
C TYR A 642 -12.51 5.67 -28.35
N GLN A 643 -13.10 6.44 -27.39
CA GLN A 643 -14.00 7.56 -27.67
C GLN A 643 -13.32 8.90 -27.39
N ASP A 644 -13.56 9.89 -28.27
CA ASP A 644 -13.24 11.28 -27.97
C ASP A 644 -14.10 11.79 -26.80
N GLN A 645 -13.49 12.45 -25.84
CA GLN A 645 -14.16 13.01 -24.66
C GLN A 645 -13.99 14.52 -24.63
N TYR A 646 -15.03 15.23 -24.25
CA TYR A 646 -15.07 16.70 -24.28
C TYR A 646 -15.38 17.27 -22.90
N THR A 647 -14.75 18.38 -22.57
CA THR A 647 -15.15 19.23 -21.45
C THR A 647 -16.22 20.20 -21.95
N LEU A 648 -17.28 20.34 -21.16
CA LEU A 648 -18.33 21.33 -21.38
C LEU A 648 -18.09 22.53 -20.47
N ALA A 649 -18.16 23.72 -21.02
CA ALA A 649 -18.10 24.97 -20.27
C ALA A 649 -19.25 25.89 -20.68
N ASN A 650 -19.64 26.79 -19.76
CA ASN A 650 -20.60 27.83 -20.05
C ASN A 650 -19.88 29.04 -20.65
N SER A 651 -20.28 29.45 -21.84
CA SER A 651 -19.84 30.69 -22.50
C SER A 651 -21.05 31.62 -22.70
N ASN A 652 -21.28 32.51 -21.75
CA ASN A 652 -22.39 33.48 -21.77
C ASN A 652 -23.80 32.86 -21.95
N GLY A 653 -24.03 31.69 -21.34
CA GLY A 653 -25.32 30.99 -21.46
C GLY A 653 -25.36 29.91 -22.54
N ASP A 654 -24.36 29.88 -23.45
CA ASP A 654 -24.22 28.85 -24.48
C ASP A 654 -23.17 27.79 -24.10
N PHE A 655 -23.25 26.62 -24.74
CA PHE A 655 -22.27 25.56 -24.57
C PHE A 655 -20.98 25.90 -25.31
N SER A 656 -19.86 25.83 -24.57
CA SER A 656 -18.53 25.76 -25.14
C SER A 656 -17.96 24.37 -24.92
N THR A 657 -17.36 23.76 -25.95
CA THR A 657 -16.76 22.43 -25.89
C THR A 657 -15.30 22.49 -26.22
N SER A 658 -14.48 21.82 -25.43
CA SER A 658 -13.07 21.60 -25.74
C SER A 658 -12.75 20.12 -25.68
N LEU A 659 -11.88 19.64 -26.57
CA LEU A 659 -11.41 18.26 -26.56
C LEU A 659 -10.59 18.02 -25.28
N TYR A 660 -11.09 17.15 -24.41
CA TYR A 660 -10.41 16.75 -23.17
C TYR A 660 -9.48 15.56 -23.41
N TYR A 661 -9.96 14.58 -24.19
CA TYR A 661 -9.25 13.34 -24.45
C TYR A 661 -9.52 12.88 -25.88
N LYS A 662 -8.45 12.60 -26.64
CA LYS A 662 -8.55 12.03 -27.97
C LYS A 662 -8.59 10.51 -27.88
N GLY A 663 -9.69 9.89 -28.33
CA GLY A 663 -9.89 8.46 -28.36
C GLY A 663 -9.18 7.78 -29.54
N ASN A 664 -8.90 6.48 -29.38
CA ASN A 664 -8.35 5.64 -30.45
C ASN A 664 -9.22 4.38 -30.64
N LYS A 665 -9.86 4.26 -31.83
CA LYS A 665 -10.69 3.09 -32.12
C LYS A 665 -9.91 1.80 -32.31
N GLU A 666 -8.62 1.91 -32.67
CA GLU A 666 -7.74 0.76 -32.88
C GLU A 666 -7.15 0.20 -31.58
N ILE A 667 -7.37 0.88 -30.45
CA ILE A 667 -6.85 0.43 -29.17
C ILE A 667 -7.43 -0.93 -28.79
N THR A 668 -6.58 -1.83 -28.32
CA THR A 668 -6.95 -3.19 -27.97
C THR A 668 -6.17 -3.66 -26.73
N TRP A 669 -6.21 -4.95 -26.45
CA TRP A 669 -5.61 -5.59 -25.29
C TRP A 669 -4.09 -5.43 -25.25
N GLU A 670 -3.57 -5.05 -24.11
CA GLU A 670 -2.17 -5.28 -23.75
C GLU A 670 -1.98 -6.76 -23.43
N THR A 671 -0.93 -7.39 -23.95
CA THR A 671 -0.71 -8.83 -23.82
C THR A 671 0.50 -9.15 -22.93
N SER A 672 0.29 -9.96 -21.90
CA SER A 672 1.34 -10.49 -21.03
C SER A 672 1.64 -11.95 -21.37
N HIS A 673 2.88 -12.22 -21.78
CA HIS A 673 3.46 -13.54 -22.04
C HIS A 673 4.18 -14.02 -20.77
N SER A 674 3.69 -15.04 -20.12
CA SER A 674 4.22 -15.54 -18.86
C SER A 674 4.80 -16.93 -19.03
N PHE A 675 6.10 -17.08 -18.80
CA PHE A 675 6.82 -18.35 -18.70
C PHE A 675 7.23 -18.60 -17.27
N ASN A 676 7.02 -19.83 -16.78
CA ASN A 676 7.42 -20.25 -15.46
C ASN A 676 7.97 -21.68 -15.50
N THR A 677 9.04 -21.95 -14.74
CA THR A 677 9.58 -23.32 -14.56
C THR A 677 10.22 -23.42 -13.19
N GLY A 678 10.22 -24.61 -12.62
CA GLY A 678 10.81 -24.80 -11.31
C GLY A 678 10.59 -26.19 -10.71
N PHE A 679 10.98 -26.30 -9.45
CA PHE A 679 10.84 -27.52 -8.66
C PHE A 679 10.06 -27.20 -7.38
N ASP A 680 9.09 -28.07 -7.05
CA ASP A 680 8.54 -28.18 -5.70
C ASP A 680 9.16 -29.42 -5.04
N PHE A 681 9.55 -29.31 -3.78
CA PHE A 681 10.23 -30.40 -3.09
C PHE A 681 9.82 -30.48 -1.61
N ALA A 682 9.91 -31.70 -1.09
CA ALA A 682 9.84 -32.03 0.35
C ALA A 682 10.80 -33.19 0.64
N PHE A 683 11.56 -33.07 1.72
CA PHE A 683 12.61 -33.99 2.11
C PHE A 683 12.51 -34.36 3.59
N TRP A 684 13.02 -35.55 3.94
CA TRP A 684 13.18 -36.07 5.32
C TRP A 684 11.88 -36.10 6.12
N GLY A 685 10.82 -36.62 5.53
CA GLY A 685 9.49 -36.67 6.18
C GLY A 685 8.85 -35.30 6.34
N GLY A 686 9.05 -34.41 5.37
CA GLY A 686 8.54 -33.04 5.39
C GLY A 686 9.30 -32.07 6.29
N LYS A 687 10.47 -32.46 6.82
CA LYS A 687 11.29 -31.58 7.67
C LYS A 687 11.83 -30.38 6.91
N LEU A 688 12.14 -30.52 5.64
CA LEU A 688 12.50 -29.42 4.75
C LEU A 688 11.65 -29.51 3.49
N GLY A 689 11.01 -28.42 3.13
CA GLY A 689 10.28 -28.32 1.89
C GLY A 689 10.30 -26.91 1.32
N GLY A 690 9.82 -26.77 0.09
CA GLY A 690 9.80 -25.49 -0.57
C GLY A 690 9.61 -25.56 -2.06
N SER A 691 9.91 -24.45 -2.73
CA SER A 691 9.94 -24.32 -4.18
C SER A 691 11.07 -23.41 -4.64
N VAL A 692 11.62 -23.72 -5.81
CA VAL A 692 12.53 -22.83 -6.56
C VAL A 692 11.93 -22.64 -7.94
N GLU A 693 11.69 -21.39 -8.33
CA GLU A 693 11.06 -21.07 -9.60
C GLU A 693 11.86 -20.01 -10.36
N TYR A 694 11.95 -20.17 -11.66
CA TYR A 694 12.35 -19.13 -12.60
C TYR A 694 11.13 -18.65 -13.36
N PHE A 695 10.96 -17.34 -13.49
CA PHE A 695 9.89 -16.73 -14.26
C PHE A 695 10.40 -15.72 -15.29
N SER A 696 9.65 -15.58 -16.38
CA SER A 696 9.80 -14.50 -17.35
C SER A 696 8.41 -14.01 -17.76
N ARG A 697 8.10 -12.75 -17.45
CA ARG A 697 6.88 -12.07 -17.83
C ARG A 697 7.23 -10.97 -18.82
N LYS A 698 6.89 -11.18 -20.10
CA LYS A 698 7.04 -10.18 -21.18
C LYS A 698 5.68 -9.55 -21.45
N THR A 699 5.59 -8.22 -21.44
CA THR A 699 4.40 -7.49 -21.89
C THR A 699 4.68 -6.90 -23.26
N THR A 700 3.75 -7.09 -24.19
CA THR A 700 3.75 -6.53 -25.54
C THR A 700 2.48 -5.72 -25.77
N ASP A 701 2.50 -4.87 -26.79
CA ASP A 701 1.37 -4.04 -27.15
C ASP A 701 0.88 -3.21 -25.95
N MET A 702 1.85 -2.64 -25.17
CA MET A 702 1.53 -1.93 -23.94
C MET A 702 0.59 -0.76 -24.21
N LEU A 703 -0.40 -0.62 -23.37
CA LEU A 703 -1.30 0.53 -23.34
C LEU A 703 -0.51 1.76 -22.91
N TYR A 704 -0.35 2.73 -23.80
CA TYR A 704 0.51 3.89 -23.60
C TYR A 704 -0.08 5.18 -24.17
N PHE A 705 0.20 6.30 -23.48
CA PHE A 705 -0.14 7.64 -23.98
C PHE A 705 1.04 8.23 -24.71
N LYS A 706 1.08 8.00 -26.03
CA LYS A 706 2.10 8.54 -26.91
C LYS A 706 2.03 10.07 -26.93
N PRO A 707 3.12 10.79 -26.64
CA PRO A 707 3.16 12.24 -26.81
C PRO A 707 3.10 12.58 -28.31
N VAL A 708 2.34 13.60 -28.66
CA VAL A 708 2.21 14.08 -30.04
C VAL A 708 2.46 15.59 -30.08
N ALA A 709 2.77 16.10 -31.30
CA ALA A 709 3.00 17.52 -31.47
C ALA A 709 1.77 18.34 -31.10
N ALA A 710 1.94 19.46 -30.43
CA ALA A 710 0.85 20.34 -30.00
C ALA A 710 0.00 20.87 -31.16
N SER A 711 0.56 20.92 -32.37
CA SER A 711 -0.16 21.27 -33.59
C SER A 711 -1.29 20.33 -33.98
N MET A 712 -1.31 19.11 -33.37
CA MET A 712 -2.42 18.16 -33.54
C MET A 712 -3.68 18.54 -32.79
N GLY A 713 -3.63 19.57 -31.90
CA GLY A 713 -4.74 19.99 -31.05
C GLY A 713 -4.92 19.16 -29.79
N TYR A 714 -4.05 18.20 -29.54
CA TYR A 714 -3.97 17.41 -28.30
C TYR A 714 -2.50 17.03 -28.02
N SER A 715 -2.15 16.79 -26.77
CA SER A 715 -0.76 16.54 -26.38
C SER A 715 -0.38 15.06 -26.35
N ARG A 716 -1.36 14.16 -26.33
CA ARG A 716 -1.18 12.72 -26.16
C ARG A 716 -2.26 11.93 -26.89
N PHE A 717 -1.87 10.72 -27.31
CA PHE A 717 -2.74 9.79 -28.01
C PHE A 717 -2.57 8.37 -27.44
N PRO A 718 -3.67 7.68 -27.05
CA PRO A 718 -3.57 6.32 -26.52
C PRO A 718 -3.31 5.34 -27.67
N GLU A 719 -2.33 4.48 -27.50
CA GLU A 719 -1.91 3.50 -28.49
C GLU A 719 -1.34 2.25 -27.84
N ASN A 720 -1.43 1.11 -28.55
CA ASN A 720 -0.76 -0.12 -28.14
C ASN A 720 0.65 -0.11 -28.72
N VAL A 721 1.67 0.15 -27.90
CA VAL A 721 3.05 0.30 -28.37
C VAL A 721 4.06 -0.04 -27.28
N GLY A 722 5.20 -0.56 -27.73
CA GLY A 722 6.29 -0.88 -26.83
C GLY A 722 6.17 -2.24 -26.15
N SER A 723 7.26 -2.66 -25.59
CA SER A 723 7.33 -3.93 -24.85
C SER A 723 8.38 -3.89 -23.74
N MET A 724 8.15 -4.69 -22.70
CA MET A 724 9.09 -4.88 -21.59
C MET A 724 9.07 -6.30 -21.06
N VAL A 725 10.08 -6.65 -20.25
CA VAL A 725 10.17 -7.96 -19.63
C VAL A 725 10.65 -7.87 -18.18
N ASN A 726 10.00 -8.63 -17.30
CA ASN A 726 10.49 -8.95 -15.96
C ASN A 726 10.96 -10.41 -15.94
N ARG A 727 12.21 -10.66 -15.50
CA ARG A 727 12.76 -12.01 -15.37
C ARG A 727 13.39 -12.18 -14.01
N GLY A 728 13.11 -13.32 -13.36
CA GLY A 728 13.59 -13.48 -12.00
C GLY A 728 13.55 -14.91 -11.48
N VAL A 729 14.02 -15.05 -10.25
CA VAL A 729 14.04 -16.29 -9.49
C VAL A 729 13.32 -16.07 -8.16
N GLU A 730 12.50 -17.02 -7.79
CA GLU A 730 11.80 -17.10 -6.52
C GLU A 730 12.24 -18.34 -5.76
N LEU A 731 12.47 -18.17 -4.46
CA LEU A 731 12.77 -19.25 -3.52
C LEU A 731 11.78 -19.16 -2.36
N ASP A 732 11.12 -20.25 -2.04
CA ASP A 732 10.29 -20.40 -0.86
C ASP A 732 10.74 -21.65 -0.10
N LEU A 733 11.08 -21.51 1.17
CA LEU A 733 11.57 -22.58 2.03
C LEU A 733 10.78 -22.62 3.33
N TYR A 734 10.45 -23.81 3.78
CA TYR A 734 9.97 -24.04 5.14
C TYR A 734 10.72 -25.25 5.74
N SER A 735 10.91 -25.21 7.04
CA SER A 735 11.52 -26.33 7.77
C SER A 735 10.82 -26.56 9.10
N ASN A 736 10.42 -27.81 9.33
CA ASN A 736 9.97 -28.30 10.63
C ASN A 736 11.19 -28.88 11.36
N ILE A 737 11.95 -28.01 12.06
CA ILE A 737 13.25 -28.38 12.66
C ILE A 737 13.06 -29.43 13.74
N ILE A 738 12.04 -29.23 14.58
CA ILE A 738 11.66 -30.15 15.66
C ILE A 738 10.15 -30.29 15.64
N GLU A 739 9.67 -31.50 15.68
CA GLU A 739 8.26 -31.82 15.83
C GLU A 739 8.09 -33.02 16.74
N ASN A 740 7.49 -32.80 17.90
CA ASN A 740 7.09 -33.83 18.82
C ASN A 740 5.83 -33.45 19.58
N LYS A 741 5.28 -34.34 20.42
CA LYS A 741 3.99 -34.15 21.09
C LYS A 741 3.85 -32.83 21.88
N ASN A 742 4.91 -32.35 22.48
CA ASN A 742 4.87 -31.19 23.40
C ASN A 742 5.66 -29.99 22.90
N PHE A 743 6.39 -30.12 21.80
CA PHE A 743 7.25 -29.08 21.28
C PHE A 743 7.32 -29.16 19.75
N SER A 744 7.06 -28.05 19.08
CA SER A 744 7.32 -27.91 17.66
C SER A 744 8.06 -26.60 17.38
N TRP A 745 8.99 -26.64 16.41
CA TRP A 745 9.75 -25.49 15.94
C TRP A 745 9.80 -25.46 14.43
N ASN A 746 9.21 -24.44 13.85
CA ASN A 746 9.11 -24.22 12.42
C ASN A 746 9.83 -22.92 12.03
N VAL A 747 10.47 -22.93 10.86
CA VAL A 747 11.11 -21.76 10.25
C VAL A 747 10.67 -21.65 8.81
N ASN A 748 10.43 -20.46 8.33
CA ASN A 748 10.18 -20.17 6.93
C ASN A 748 11.06 -19.05 6.41
N PHE A 749 11.40 -19.12 5.12
CA PHE A 749 12.18 -18.12 4.41
C PHE A 749 11.70 -18.01 2.98
N ASN A 750 11.56 -16.79 2.48
CA ASN A 750 11.32 -16.57 1.06
C ASN A 750 12.21 -15.45 0.51
N LEU A 751 12.52 -15.55 -0.77
CA LEU A 751 13.39 -14.63 -1.49
C LEU A 751 12.90 -14.46 -2.92
N THR A 752 12.94 -13.24 -3.40
CA THR A 752 12.69 -12.89 -4.80
C THR A 752 13.80 -12.00 -5.32
N HIS A 753 14.33 -12.36 -6.46
CA HIS A 753 15.22 -11.55 -7.27
C HIS A 753 14.67 -11.44 -8.68
N PHE A 754 14.53 -10.22 -9.21
CA PHE A 754 14.17 -10.04 -10.60
C PHE A 754 14.81 -8.78 -11.20
N LYS A 755 14.88 -8.76 -12.53
CA LYS A 755 15.31 -7.60 -13.34
C LYS A 755 14.19 -7.23 -14.30
N ASN A 756 13.98 -5.93 -14.44
CA ASN A 756 13.13 -5.34 -15.46
C ASN A 756 13.98 -4.86 -16.65
N LYS A 757 13.43 -4.93 -17.85
CA LYS A 757 14.06 -4.42 -19.07
C LYS A 757 12.99 -3.94 -20.03
N VAL A 758 13.12 -2.71 -20.52
CA VAL A 758 12.37 -2.19 -21.66
C VAL A 758 12.98 -2.80 -22.92
N LEU A 759 12.16 -3.41 -23.77
CA LEU A 759 12.61 -4.06 -25.01
C LEU A 759 12.40 -3.20 -26.22
N GLU A 760 11.31 -2.40 -26.21
CA GLU A 760 10.91 -1.57 -27.33
C GLU A 760 10.09 -0.38 -26.82
N LEU A 761 10.34 0.79 -27.35
CA LEU A 761 9.57 2.01 -27.17
C LEU A 761 8.92 2.43 -28.48
N SER A 762 7.99 3.38 -28.42
CA SER A 762 7.44 3.99 -29.63
C SER A 762 8.55 4.61 -30.49
N PRO A 763 8.57 4.37 -31.81
CA PRO A 763 9.60 4.90 -32.70
C PRO A 763 9.77 6.42 -32.62
N GLU A 764 8.69 7.16 -32.35
CA GLU A 764 8.69 8.62 -32.24
C GLU A 764 9.48 9.14 -31.01
N LEU A 765 9.75 8.27 -30.04
CA LEU A 765 10.54 8.59 -28.85
C LEU A 765 12.06 8.53 -29.11
N ASN A 766 12.48 8.09 -30.30
CA ASN A 766 13.91 7.94 -30.63
C ASN A 766 14.68 7.14 -29.56
N GLY A 767 14.08 6.05 -29.06
CA GLY A 767 14.67 5.11 -28.13
C GLY A 767 14.75 5.56 -26.68
N GLN A 768 14.20 6.71 -26.29
CA GLN A 768 14.16 7.15 -24.89
C GLN A 768 12.98 8.06 -24.56
N LEU A 769 12.52 7.99 -23.31
CA LEU A 769 11.52 8.88 -22.74
C LEU A 769 11.96 9.29 -21.33
N ILE A 770 12.00 10.60 -21.06
CA ILE A 770 12.25 11.14 -19.71
C ILE A 770 10.91 11.49 -19.08
N ASP A 771 10.65 10.91 -17.89
CA ASP A 771 9.44 11.13 -17.09
C ASP A 771 9.83 11.48 -15.65
N GLY A 772 9.81 12.77 -15.35
CA GLY A 772 10.23 13.28 -14.02
C GLY A 772 11.68 12.92 -13.70
N ALA A 773 11.87 12.11 -12.67
CA ALA A 773 13.18 11.65 -12.19
C ALA A 773 13.64 10.35 -12.88
N ARG A 774 12.87 9.79 -13.82
CA ARG A 774 13.13 8.51 -14.47
C ARG A 774 13.44 8.68 -15.95
N ILE A 775 14.11 7.69 -16.50
CA ILE A 775 14.29 7.54 -17.93
C ILE A 775 13.90 6.12 -18.36
N TYR A 776 13.15 6.04 -19.43
CA TYR A 776 12.87 4.80 -20.13
C TYR A 776 13.75 4.74 -21.36
N ARG A 777 14.61 3.75 -21.44
CA ARG A 777 15.45 3.44 -22.60
C ARG A 777 15.33 1.98 -22.97
N GLU A 778 15.43 1.71 -24.25
CA GLU A 778 15.57 0.34 -24.72
C GLU A 778 16.82 -0.28 -24.09
N ASP A 779 16.70 -1.56 -23.74
CA ASP A 779 17.70 -2.36 -23.05
C ASP A 779 18.01 -1.99 -21.58
N GLU A 780 17.37 -0.95 -21.03
CA GLU A 780 17.50 -0.55 -19.62
C GLU A 780 16.23 -0.86 -18.81
N SER A 781 16.33 -0.74 -17.47
CA SER A 781 15.19 -0.84 -16.59
C SER A 781 14.27 0.37 -16.70
N MET A 782 12.95 0.15 -16.72
CA MET A 782 11.98 1.25 -16.63
C MET A 782 12.02 1.98 -15.27
N TYR A 783 12.77 1.46 -14.32
CA TYR A 783 12.99 2.05 -13.00
C TYR A 783 14.31 2.80 -12.85
N GLN A 784 15.01 3.02 -13.96
CA GLN A 784 16.25 3.76 -13.98
C GLN A 784 15.99 5.22 -13.61
N LEU A 785 16.62 5.68 -12.54
CA LEU A 785 16.65 7.08 -12.15
C LEU A 785 17.62 7.87 -13.06
N TYR A 786 17.23 9.10 -13.41
CA TYR A 786 17.95 9.96 -14.33
C TYR A 786 17.96 11.40 -13.79
N LEU A 787 19.04 11.73 -13.07
CA LEU A 787 19.12 12.93 -12.24
C LEU A 787 20.38 13.73 -12.54
N PRO A 788 20.36 15.07 -12.28
CA PRO A 788 21.58 15.84 -12.19
C PRO A 788 22.49 15.24 -11.11
N LYS A 789 23.78 15.14 -11.39
CA LYS A 789 24.74 14.55 -10.46
C LYS A 789 25.40 15.62 -9.61
N TYR A 790 25.17 15.56 -8.31
CA TYR A 790 25.81 16.39 -7.31
C TYR A 790 27.24 15.89 -7.04
N VAL A 791 28.23 16.79 -7.05
CA VAL A 791 29.64 16.42 -6.85
C VAL A 791 30.28 17.06 -5.61
N GLY A 792 29.48 17.79 -4.82
CA GLY A 792 29.91 18.42 -3.59
C GLY A 792 29.85 19.96 -3.65
N VAL A 793 30.72 20.62 -2.92
CA VAL A 793 30.80 22.07 -2.84
C VAL A 793 32.15 22.58 -3.36
N ASP A 794 32.12 23.76 -3.89
CA ASP A 794 33.34 24.51 -4.19
C ASP A 794 34.09 24.83 -2.87
N SER A 795 35.33 24.38 -2.72
CA SER A 795 36.09 24.48 -1.48
C SER A 795 36.40 25.91 -1.09
N GLU A 796 36.41 26.86 -2.05
CA GLU A 796 36.71 28.26 -1.80
C GLU A 796 35.46 29.12 -1.56
N THR A 797 34.32 28.75 -2.19
CA THR A 797 33.12 29.60 -2.12
C THR A 797 31.95 28.92 -1.38
N GLY A 798 31.99 27.60 -1.17
CA GLY A 798 30.92 26.84 -0.53
C GLY A 798 29.66 26.63 -1.39
N GLU A 799 29.71 27.04 -2.68
CA GLU A 799 28.61 26.86 -3.61
C GLU A 799 28.48 25.41 -4.07
N SER A 800 27.25 24.97 -4.35
CA SER A 800 26.98 23.64 -4.91
C SER A 800 27.63 23.46 -6.27
N LEU A 801 28.19 22.28 -6.51
CA LEU A 801 28.76 21.86 -7.80
C LEU A 801 28.02 20.66 -8.35
N TRP A 802 27.72 20.71 -9.67
CA TRP A 802 27.08 19.63 -10.39
C TRP A 802 27.95 19.20 -11.59
N ALA A 803 27.95 17.91 -11.90
CA ALA A 803 28.68 17.36 -13.02
C ALA A 803 28.01 17.72 -14.36
N LEU A 804 28.84 17.91 -15.38
CA LEU A 804 28.44 18.02 -16.76
C LEU A 804 28.67 16.69 -17.49
N VAL A 805 27.74 16.28 -18.36
CA VAL A 805 27.89 15.09 -19.23
C VAL A 805 28.99 15.28 -20.25
N THR A 806 29.06 16.51 -20.79
CA THR A 806 30.12 16.96 -21.71
C THR A 806 30.80 18.20 -21.12
N PRO A 807 32.12 18.32 -21.16
CA PRO A 807 32.79 19.55 -20.74
C PRO A 807 32.23 20.78 -21.47
N ASP A 808 32.15 21.91 -20.78
CA ASP A 808 31.72 23.17 -21.38
C ASP A 808 32.77 23.73 -22.36
N GLU A 809 32.50 24.88 -22.96
CA GLU A 809 33.41 25.55 -23.92
C GLU A 809 34.78 25.90 -23.34
N ASN A 810 34.87 25.99 -22.02
CA ASN A 810 36.11 26.27 -21.28
C ASN A 810 36.80 24.99 -20.79
N GLY A 811 36.25 23.80 -21.10
CA GLY A 811 36.76 22.50 -20.64
C GLY A 811 36.40 22.15 -19.22
N ASN A 812 35.48 22.87 -18.56
CA ASN A 812 35.02 22.52 -17.21
C ASN A 812 34.12 21.27 -17.25
N THR A 813 34.33 20.35 -16.31
CA THR A 813 33.50 19.14 -16.12
C THR A 813 32.43 19.30 -15.07
N VAL A 814 32.37 20.49 -14.41
CA VAL A 814 31.41 20.84 -13.37
C VAL A 814 30.84 22.23 -13.59
N THR A 815 29.65 22.49 -13.07
CA THR A 815 28.96 23.78 -13.12
C THR A 815 28.40 24.17 -11.77
N LYS A 816 28.30 25.50 -11.50
CA LYS A 816 27.56 26.06 -10.38
C LYS A 816 26.11 26.39 -10.74
N SER A 817 25.72 26.26 -12.00
CA SER A 817 24.36 26.54 -12.48
C SER A 817 23.50 25.30 -12.47
N TYR A 818 22.47 25.27 -11.60
CA TYR A 818 21.49 24.18 -11.60
C TYR A 818 20.69 24.11 -12.91
N SER A 819 20.42 25.24 -13.56
CA SER A 819 19.74 25.24 -14.87
C SER A 819 20.51 24.41 -15.90
N VAL A 820 21.83 24.61 -15.99
CA VAL A 820 22.71 23.81 -16.85
C VAL A 820 22.73 22.35 -16.38
N ALA A 821 22.85 22.11 -15.06
CA ALA A 821 22.87 20.76 -14.49
C ALA A 821 21.57 19.99 -14.77
N SER A 822 20.42 20.65 -14.79
CA SER A 822 19.11 20.02 -15.02
C SER A 822 18.95 19.45 -16.43
N GLU A 823 19.74 19.96 -17.38
CA GLU A 823 19.85 19.44 -18.76
C GLU A 823 20.93 18.35 -18.87
N ASN A 824 21.87 18.31 -17.90
CA ASN A 824 22.98 17.34 -17.82
C ASN A 824 22.68 16.28 -16.77
N ARG A 825 21.84 15.29 -17.13
CA ARG A 825 21.43 14.23 -16.22
C ARG A 825 22.21 12.94 -16.44
N PHE A 826 22.28 12.13 -15.38
CA PHE A 826 23.02 10.87 -15.36
C PHE A 826 22.12 9.73 -14.90
N ALA A 827 22.41 8.52 -15.38
CA ALA A 827 21.84 7.30 -14.83
C ALA A 827 22.32 7.17 -13.36
N SER A 828 21.38 7.34 -12.43
CA SER A 828 21.66 7.48 -10.99
C SER A 828 21.34 6.22 -10.19
N GLY A 829 21.04 5.10 -10.87
CA GLY A 829 20.73 3.80 -10.26
C GLY A 829 19.28 3.39 -10.45
N ASP A 830 19.02 2.14 -10.09
CA ASP A 830 17.70 1.52 -10.22
C ASP A 830 16.93 1.58 -8.89
N ILE A 831 15.64 1.87 -8.97
CA ILE A 831 14.73 1.82 -7.81
C ILE A 831 14.53 0.38 -7.35
N LEU A 832 14.52 -0.58 -8.29
CA LEU A 832 14.26 -1.97 -7.99
C LEU A 832 15.26 -2.55 -6.98
N PRO A 833 14.79 -3.20 -5.92
CA PRO A 833 15.66 -3.94 -5.04
C PRO A 833 16.29 -5.13 -5.79
N LYS A 834 17.54 -5.44 -5.44
CA LYS A 834 18.20 -6.66 -5.94
C LYS A 834 17.53 -7.91 -5.38
N VAL A 835 17.12 -7.85 -4.10
CA VAL A 835 16.48 -8.96 -3.40
C VAL A 835 15.46 -8.42 -2.41
N TYR A 836 14.30 -9.08 -2.32
CA TYR A 836 13.31 -8.84 -1.27
C TYR A 836 12.63 -10.13 -0.86
N GLY A 837 12.02 -10.13 0.32
CA GLY A 837 11.32 -11.29 0.85
C GLY A 837 11.00 -11.17 2.33
N GLY A 838 10.88 -12.32 2.98
CA GLY A 838 10.65 -12.41 4.41
C GLY A 838 11.14 -13.71 5.00
N PHE A 839 11.25 -13.72 6.31
CA PHE A 839 11.55 -14.92 7.08
C PHE A 839 10.81 -14.89 8.42
N GLY A 840 10.61 -16.06 8.99
CA GLY A 840 9.91 -16.15 10.26
C GLY A 840 10.21 -17.46 10.98
N THR A 841 9.85 -17.46 12.25
CA THR A 841 9.93 -18.65 13.09
C THR A 841 8.68 -18.77 13.95
N SER A 842 8.24 -19.99 14.21
CA SER A 842 7.18 -20.29 15.15
C SER A 842 7.58 -21.47 16.05
N VAL A 843 7.30 -21.34 17.34
CA VAL A 843 7.56 -22.35 18.37
C VAL A 843 6.28 -22.58 19.13
N THR A 844 5.89 -23.85 19.29
CA THR A 844 4.85 -24.24 20.26
C THR A 844 5.45 -25.16 21.31
N ALA A 845 5.17 -24.88 22.59
CA ALA A 845 5.71 -25.62 23.71
C ALA A 845 4.76 -25.60 24.92
N TYR A 846 4.27 -26.77 25.36
CA TYR A 846 3.50 -26.91 26.60
C TYR A 846 2.29 -25.97 26.73
N GLY A 847 1.63 -25.67 25.62
CA GLY A 847 0.49 -24.74 25.56
C GLY A 847 0.88 -23.30 25.21
N PHE A 848 2.17 -22.93 25.24
CA PHE A 848 2.66 -21.67 24.71
C PHE A 848 2.85 -21.75 23.20
N ASP A 849 2.57 -20.67 22.51
CA ASP A 849 2.90 -20.45 21.10
C ASP A 849 3.58 -19.10 20.93
N LEU A 850 4.71 -19.10 20.22
CA LEU A 850 5.47 -17.92 19.83
C LEU A 850 5.62 -17.88 18.32
N SER A 851 5.31 -16.75 17.70
CA SER A 851 5.58 -16.52 16.29
C SER A 851 6.25 -15.16 16.10
N VAL A 852 7.29 -15.14 15.26
CA VAL A 852 8.02 -13.91 14.90
C VAL A 852 8.18 -13.89 13.39
N SER A 853 7.88 -12.75 12.75
CA SER A 853 8.01 -12.58 11.30
C SER A 853 8.75 -11.30 10.94
N PHE A 854 9.56 -11.40 9.87
CA PHE A 854 10.34 -10.31 9.31
C PHE A 854 10.05 -10.14 7.82
N ALA A 855 10.19 -8.91 7.33
CA ALA A 855 10.28 -8.59 5.92
C ALA A 855 11.56 -7.80 5.65
N TYR A 856 12.16 -7.99 4.48
CA TYR A 856 13.40 -7.33 4.10
C TYR A 856 13.43 -6.96 2.62
N GLN A 857 14.24 -5.94 2.32
CA GLN A 857 14.56 -5.51 0.96
C GLN A 857 16.01 -5.04 0.93
N LEU A 858 16.77 -5.37 -0.13
CA LEU A 858 18.17 -5.03 -0.26
C LEU A 858 18.51 -4.58 -1.69
N GLY A 859 19.32 -3.55 -1.83
CA GLY A 859 20.01 -3.15 -3.06
C GLY A 859 19.22 -2.24 -4.00
N GLY A 860 18.11 -1.64 -3.57
CA GLY A 860 17.37 -0.62 -4.30
C GLY A 860 17.75 0.80 -3.92
N ARG A 861 17.19 1.77 -4.64
CA ARG A 861 17.32 3.21 -4.38
C ARG A 861 15.96 3.84 -4.17
N ILE A 862 15.92 4.93 -3.41
CA ILE A 862 14.71 5.73 -3.18
C ILE A 862 15.07 7.21 -3.07
N LEU A 863 14.22 8.09 -3.60
CA LEU A 863 14.29 9.52 -3.40
C LEU A 863 13.67 9.88 -2.05
N ASP A 864 14.39 10.63 -1.24
CA ASP A 864 13.93 11.08 0.07
C ASP A 864 13.55 12.56 0.00
N TYR A 865 12.30 12.84 -0.39
CA TYR A 865 11.78 14.19 -0.56
C TYR A 865 11.66 14.96 0.76
N THR A 866 11.42 14.26 1.87
CA THR A 866 11.40 14.91 3.19
C THR A 866 12.79 15.40 3.57
N TYR A 867 13.82 14.57 3.42
CA TYR A 867 15.21 14.99 3.66
C TYR A 867 15.64 16.10 2.70
N GLN A 868 15.21 16.06 1.43
CA GLN A 868 15.45 17.12 0.46
C GLN A 868 14.92 18.46 0.97
N GLY A 869 13.69 18.51 1.48
CA GLY A 869 13.09 19.72 2.06
C GLY A 869 13.82 20.21 3.31
N LEU A 870 14.36 19.30 4.12
CA LEU A 870 15.10 19.63 5.35
C LEU A 870 16.56 20.08 5.11
N MET A 871 17.07 19.99 3.87
CA MET A 871 18.43 20.37 3.47
C MET A 871 18.47 21.65 2.64
N ASP A 872 17.44 22.48 2.74
CA ASP A 872 17.37 23.75 2.02
C ASP A 872 18.05 24.88 2.78
N VAL A 873 19.19 25.35 2.26
CA VAL A 873 19.97 26.49 2.85
C VAL A 873 19.30 27.85 2.67
N ALA A 874 18.34 27.93 1.75
CA ALA A 874 17.57 29.14 1.43
C ALA A 874 16.18 29.15 2.05
N ALA A 875 15.73 28.05 2.67
CA ALA A 875 14.41 27.97 3.29
C ALA A 875 14.33 28.80 4.57
N THR A 876 13.45 29.77 4.56
CA THR A 876 13.22 30.63 5.73
C THR A 876 12.06 30.07 6.55
N GLY A 877 12.37 29.66 7.77
CA GLY A 877 11.38 29.14 8.72
C GLY A 877 11.09 27.64 8.62
N SER A 878 11.56 26.93 7.61
CA SER A 878 11.46 25.46 7.54
C SER A 878 12.44 24.79 8.50
N ALA A 879 12.04 23.63 9.05
CA ALA A 879 12.96 22.82 9.84
C ALA A 879 14.20 22.43 9.01
N LEU A 880 15.31 22.31 9.69
CA LEU A 880 16.59 21.94 9.10
C LEU A 880 17.06 20.60 9.67
N HIS A 881 17.57 19.71 8.81
CA HIS A 881 18.18 18.47 9.27
C HIS A 881 19.48 18.75 10.03
N LYS A 882 19.86 17.90 11.00
CA LYS A 882 21.13 18.06 11.75
C LYS A 882 22.37 18.06 10.86
N ASP A 883 22.31 17.49 9.67
CA ASP A 883 23.40 17.53 8.71
C ASP A 883 23.72 18.96 8.25
N MET A 884 22.78 19.91 8.37
CA MET A 884 23.03 21.32 8.09
C MET A 884 24.09 21.95 9.01
N LEU A 885 24.37 21.37 10.17
CA LEU A 885 25.47 21.74 11.05
C LEU A 885 26.85 21.49 10.42
N LYS A 886 26.92 20.71 9.37
CA LYS A 886 28.13 20.42 8.58
C LYS A 886 28.29 21.38 7.40
N ALA A 887 27.42 22.41 7.28
CA ALA A 887 27.47 23.36 6.18
C ALA A 887 28.89 23.95 6.02
N TRP A 888 29.26 24.23 4.79
CA TRP A 888 30.54 24.82 4.47
C TRP A 888 30.74 26.19 5.18
N THR A 889 31.89 26.35 5.76
CA THR A 889 32.42 27.66 6.26
C THR A 889 33.89 27.77 5.87
N PRO A 890 34.51 28.96 5.96
CA PRO A 890 35.96 29.12 5.73
C PRO A 890 36.82 28.18 6.58
N GLU A 891 36.32 27.76 7.76
CA GLU A 891 36.98 26.82 8.69
C GLU A 891 36.63 25.39 8.43
N ASN A 892 35.48 25.11 7.77
CA ASN A 892 35.00 23.78 7.44
C ASN A 892 34.86 23.58 5.92
N LYS A 893 35.98 23.56 5.22
CA LYS A 893 36.01 23.42 3.75
C LYS A 893 35.80 21.97 3.25
N ASN A 894 36.00 20.98 4.12
CA ASN A 894 35.88 19.55 3.77
C ASN A 894 34.50 19.01 4.12
N THR A 895 33.49 19.43 3.37
CA THR A 895 32.09 19.04 3.53
C THR A 895 31.41 18.89 2.18
N ASP A 896 30.31 18.13 2.13
CA ASP A 896 29.42 18.01 0.99
C ASP A 896 28.13 18.84 1.16
N VAL A 897 28.00 19.58 2.28
CA VAL A 897 26.86 20.44 2.58
C VAL A 897 27.19 21.88 2.16
N PRO A 898 26.41 22.50 1.26
CA PRO A 898 26.64 23.86 0.79
C PRO A 898 26.64 24.87 1.94
N ARG A 899 27.23 26.03 1.68
CA ARG A 899 27.18 27.17 2.60
C ARG A 899 25.75 27.58 2.91
N MET A 900 25.55 28.14 4.10
CA MET A 900 24.28 28.77 4.45
C MET A 900 24.23 30.14 3.77
N ASN A 901 23.41 30.27 2.71
CA ASN A 901 23.24 31.51 1.97
C ASN A 901 21.87 31.55 1.29
N ILE A 902 21.05 32.54 1.62
CA ILE A 902 19.67 32.64 1.12
C ILE A 902 19.56 32.90 -0.39
N ASN A 903 20.66 33.35 -1.04
CA ASN A 903 20.73 33.51 -2.48
C ASN A 903 20.92 32.18 -3.21
N ASP A 904 21.35 31.14 -2.50
CA ASP A 904 21.63 29.80 -3.08
C ASP A 904 20.35 28.97 -3.17
N GLN A 905 19.35 29.43 -3.93
CA GLN A 905 17.98 28.91 -4.00
C GLN A 905 17.84 27.53 -4.68
N TYR A 906 18.93 26.94 -5.16
CA TYR A 906 18.88 25.69 -5.93
C TYR A 906 19.54 24.50 -5.22
N THR A 907 19.96 24.67 -3.96
CA THR A 907 20.71 23.66 -3.21
C THR A 907 19.86 22.44 -2.84
N ASN A 908 18.55 22.62 -2.74
CA ASN A 908 17.56 21.58 -2.45
C ASN A 908 16.86 21.04 -3.70
N ARG A 909 17.32 21.38 -4.92
CA ARG A 909 16.68 20.86 -6.14
C ARG A 909 16.96 19.38 -6.33
N LEU A 910 16.08 18.72 -7.06
CA LEU A 910 16.12 17.29 -7.29
C LEU A 910 17.43 16.86 -8.00
N THR A 911 18.28 16.14 -7.27
CA THR A 911 19.55 15.57 -7.72
C THR A 911 19.79 14.23 -7.06
N ASP A 912 20.84 13.53 -7.45
CA ASP A 912 21.25 12.28 -6.82
C ASP A 912 21.75 12.43 -5.37
N ARG A 913 21.98 13.67 -4.88
CA ARG A 913 22.29 13.98 -3.48
C ARG A 913 21.20 13.46 -2.51
N PHE A 914 19.94 13.49 -2.95
CA PHE A 914 18.78 13.08 -2.14
C PHE A 914 18.36 11.64 -2.39
N LEU A 915 19.18 10.92 -3.14
CA LEU A 915 18.99 9.51 -3.40
C LEU A 915 19.68 8.68 -2.33
N THR A 916 18.95 7.80 -1.70
CA THR A 916 19.48 6.91 -0.66
C THR A 916 19.14 5.45 -0.92
N SER A 917 19.70 4.54 -0.11
CA SER A 917 19.33 3.12 -0.16
C SER A 917 17.88 2.93 0.28
N SER A 918 17.12 2.10 -0.45
CA SER A 918 15.82 1.62 -0.03
C SER A 918 15.89 0.32 0.78
N ASP A 919 17.08 -0.06 1.25
CA ASP A 919 17.28 -1.23 2.09
C ASP A 919 16.52 -1.10 3.40
N TYR A 920 15.85 -2.17 3.79
CA TYR A 920 15.26 -2.25 5.12
C TYR A 920 15.22 -3.68 5.66
N LEU A 921 15.21 -3.77 6.99
CA LEU A 921 14.78 -4.94 7.74
C LEU A 921 13.67 -4.53 8.69
N SER A 922 12.50 -5.14 8.54
CA SER A 922 11.32 -4.85 9.34
C SER A 922 10.92 -6.07 10.17
N LEU A 923 10.86 -5.91 11.48
CA LEU A 923 10.23 -6.85 12.40
C LEU A 923 8.72 -6.61 12.35
N GLN A 924 8.03 -7.45 11.55
CA GLN A 924 6.62 -7.25 11.20
C GLN A 924 5.67 -7.60 12.33
N ASN A 925 5.90 -8.74 12.99
CA ASN A 925 4.98 -9.25 14.00
C ASN A 925 5.71 -10.11 15.04
N ILE A 926 5.29 -9.97 16.29
CA ILE A 926 5.58 -10.89 17.39
C ILE A 926 4.24 -11.27 18.01
N THR A 927 3.94 -12.57 18.08
CA THR A 927 2.77 -13.11 18.76
C THR A 927 3.23 -14.10 19.82
N LEU A 928 2.76 -13.93 21.05
CA LEU A 928 2.97 -14.87 22.16
C LEU A 928 1.60 -15.26 22.70
N GLY A 929 1.25 -16.53 22.63
CA GLY A 929 -0.01 -17.06 23.14
C GLY A 929 0.20 -18.13 24.20
N TYR A 930 -0.83 -18.34 25.01
CA TYR A 930 -0.92 -19.46 25.93
C TYR A 930 -2.34 -20.04 25.90
N THR A 931 -2.44 -21.32 25.57
CA THR A 931 -3.69 -22.08 25.59
C THR A 931 -3.82 -22.82 26.91
N LEU A 932 -4.87 -22.54 27.66
CA LEU A 932 -5.12 -23.14 28.97
C LEU A 932 -5.37 -24.64 28.83
N PRO A 933 -4.89 -25.45 29.79
CA PRO A 933 -5.13 -26.89 29.80
C PRO A 933 -6.62 -27.21 29.85
N LYS A 934 -7.07 -28.21 29.07
CA LYS A 934 -8.47 -28.66 29.03
C LYS A 934 -9.02 -29.09 30.40
N SER A 935 -8.18 -29.49 31.33
CA SER A 935 -8.56 -29.81 32.72
C SER A 935 -9.11 -28.61 33.49
N LEU A 936 -8.70 -27.39 33.12
CA LEU A 936 -9.20 -26.15 33.70
C LEU A 936 -10.46 -25.67 32.96
N THR A 937 -10.42 -25.63 31.64
CA THR A 937 -11.48 -25.05 30.81
C THR A 937 -12.77 -25.85 30.85
N ARG A 938 -12.70 -27.19 30.94
CA ARG A 938 -13.89 -28.06 31.13
C ARG A 938 -14.67 -27.79 32.42
N LYS A 939 -13.99 -27.35 33.49
CA LYS A 939 -14.68 -26.95 34.73
C LYS A 939 -15.53 -25.68 34.54
N MET A 940 -15.18 -24.87 33.53
CA MET A 940 -15.89 -23.65 33.18
C MET A 940 -16.92 -23.88 32.02
N GLN A 941 -17.09 -25.14 31.59
CA GLN A 941 -17.91 -25.51 30.40
C GLN A 941 -17.46 -24.80 29.12
N ILE A 942 -16.14 -24.58 28.99
CA ILE A 942 -15.50 -23.96 27.83
C ILE A 942 -14.54 -24.98 27.22
N ASP A 943 -14.61 -25.21 25.90
CA ASP A 943 -13.76 -26.20 25.21
C ASP A 943 -12.30 -25.72 25.11
N GLY A 944 -12.07 -24.43 25.02
CA GLY A 944 -10.73 -23.87 24.96
C GLY A 944 -10.68 -22.39 25.28
N VAL A 945 -9.62 -21.99 25.99
CA VAL A 945 -9.30 -20.60 26.30
C VAL A 945 -7.86 -20.36 25.88
N ARG A 946 -7.63 -19.37 25.03
CA ARG A 946 -6.29 -18.89 24.67
C ARG A 946 -6.17 -17.41 25.01
N VAL A 947 -5.13 -17.04 25.77
CA VAL A 947 -4.75 -15.66 26.03
C VAL A 947 -3.50 -15.37 25.22
N PHE A 948 -3.43 -14.19 24.61
CA PHE A 948 -2.29 -13.87 23.75
C PHE A 948 -1.91 -12.39 23.80
N PHE A 949 -0.66 -12.13 23.48
CA PHE A 949 -0.07 -10.82 23.25
C PHE A 949 0.40 -10.74 21.79
N VAL A 950 0.17 -9.60 21.15
CA VAL A 950 0.61 -9.34 19.77
C VAL A 950 1.23 -7.95 19.70
N ALA A 951 2.39 -7.88 19.04
CA ALA A 951 2.99 -6.62 18.63
C ALA A 951 3.15 -6.64 17.11
N ASP A 952 2.58 -5.66 16.42
CA ASP A 952 2.64 -5.54 14.97
C ASP A 952 3.41 -4.28 14.56
N ASN A 953 4.17 -4.37 13.45
CA ASN A 953 5.07 -3.32 12.96
C ASN A 953 6.07 -2.86 14.05
N VAL A 954 6.76 -3.82 14.65
CA VAL A 954 7.51 -3.66 15.91
C VAL A 954 8.74 -2.79 15.77
N ALA A 955 9.53 -3.00 14.69
CA ALA A 955 10.75 -2.25 14.44
C ALA A 955 11.07 -2.19 12.94
N LEU A 956 11.75 -1.12 12.57
CA LEU A 956 12.21 -0.87 11.21
C LEU A 956 13.66 -0.37 11.25
N LEU A 957 14.55 -1.03 10.52
CA LEU A 957 15.92 -0.60 10.27
C LEU A 957 16.01 -0.14 8.81
N THR A 958 16.47 1.08 8.59
CA THR A 958 16.61 1.71 7.27
C THR A 958 17.90 2.53 7.19
N ALA A 959 18.21 3.03 5.99
CA ALA A 959 19.40 3.84 5.73
C ALA A 959 19.41 5.19 6.48
N ARG A 960 18.22 5.74 6.80
CA ARG A 960 18.08 7.03 7.50
C ARG A 960 16.94 6.98 8.50
N LYS A 961 17.12 7.53 9.69
CA LYS A 961 16.07 7.72 10.68
C LYS A 961 15.00 8.66 10.14
N GLY A 962 13.73 8.27 10.27
CA GLY A 962 12.59 9.00 9.69
C GLY A 962 12.13 8.47 8.34
N LEU A 963 13.01 7.87 7.55
CA LEU A 963 12.69 7.27 6.26
C LEU A 963 12.02 5.90 6.42
N ASP A 964 10.89 5.69 5.75
CA ASP A 964 10.29 4.38 5.56
C ASP A 964 10.18 4.03 4.07
N PRO A 965 11.08 3.19 3.54
CA PRO A 965 11.06 2.82 2.12
C PRO A 965 9.85 1.99 1.69
N ARG A 966 9.01 1.52 2.63
CA ARG A 966 7.79 0.76 2.33
C ARG A 966 6.62 1.67 1.94
N GLN A 967 6.72 2.99 2.14
CA GLN A 967 5.66 3.96 1.88
C GLN A 967 5.57 4.40 0.42
N GLY A 968 6.61 4.21 -0.36
CA GLY A 968 6.61 4.60 -1.78
C GLY A 968 7.50 3.70 -2.61
N TYR A 969 7.20 3.60 -3.89
CA TYR A 969 7.99 2.78 -4.81
C TYR A 969 9.18 3.55 -5.38
N VAL A 970 8.98 4.83 -5.70
CA VAL A 970 9.99 5.71 -6.31
C VAL A 970 10.59 6.64 -5.26
N ALA A 971 9.75 7.18 -4.38
CA ALA A 971 10.11 8.18 -3.41
C ALA A 971 9.35 7.97 -2.10
N ALA A 972 9.97 8.34 -0.99
CA ALA A 972 9.29 8.54 0.28
C ALA A 972 8.87 10.00 0.40
N ASP A 973 7.64 10.24 0.83
CA ASP A 973 7.04 11.55 1.00
C ASP A 973 6.28 11.63 2.33
N ASN A 974 5.65 12.75 2.60
CA ASN A 974 4.91 13.04 3.84
C ASN A 974 3.54 12.36 3.85
N VAL A 975 3.51 11.03 3.84
CA VAL A 975 2.29 10.21 3.91
C VAL A 975 1.98 9.79 5.34
N TYR A 976 0.76 9.32 5.59
CA TYR A 976 0.36 8.81 6.90
C TYR A 976 1.32 7.72 7.36
N SER A 977 1.96 7.94 8.50
CA SER A 977 2.99 7.03 9.03
C SER A 977 2.39 5.65 9.37
N PRO A 978 3.09 4.55 9.05
CA PRO A 978 2.66 3.23 9.49
C PRO A 978 2.49 3.14 11.00
N ILE A 979 1.43 2.46 11.42
CA ILE A 979 1.07 2.30 12.83
C ILE A 979 1.80 1.09 13.42
N ARG A 980 2.34 1.26 14.63
CA ARG A 980 2.74 0.17 15.51
C ARG A 980 1.60 -0.12 16.46
N THR A 981 1.12 -1.37 16.48
CA THR A 981 0.04 -1.80 17.37
C THR A 981 0.57 -2.82 18.37
N ILE A 982 0.32 -2.58 19.64
CA ILE A 982 0.64 -3.52 20.75
C ILE A 982 -0.67 -3.89 21.43
N SER A 983 -1.03 -5.16 21.43
CA SER A 983 -2.33 -5.63 21.93
C SER A 983 -2.25 -6.93 22.70
N GLY A 984 -3.21 -7.10 23.61
CA GLY A 984 -3.54 -8.36 24.25
C GLY A 984 -4.94 -8.83 23.84
N GLY A 985 -5.19 -10.12 23.93
CA GLY A 985 -6.49 -10.65 23.58
C GLY A 985 -6.79 -11.99 24.21
N ILE A 986 -8.06 -12.38 24.08
CA ILE A 986 -8.58 -13.66 24.53
C ILE A 986 -9.40 -14.30 23.41
N SER A 987 -9.24 -15.61 23.24
CA SER A 987 -10.07 -16.45 22.36
C SER A 987 -10.75 -17.53 23.20
N LEU A 988 -12.08 -17.60 23.09
CA LEU A 988 -12.93 -18.56 23.80
C LEU A 988 -13.60 -19.46 22.77
N ASN A 989 -13.53 -20.78 22.99
CA ASN A 989 -14.22 -21.79 22.17
C ASN A 989 -15.18 -22.57 23.07
N PHE A 990 -16.46 -22.64 22.67
CA PHE A 990 -17.53 -23.31 23.36
C PHE A 990 -18.05 -24.50 22.54
#